data_45ca91f49ce14564129b54b600f2933b
#
_entry.id   45ca91f49ce14564129b54b600f2933b
#
_cell.length_a   1.000
_cell.length_b   1.000
_cell.length_c   1.000
_cell.angle_alpha   90.00
_cell.angle_beta   90.00
_cell.angle_gamma   90.00
#
_symmetry.space_group_name_H-M   'P 1'
#
loop_
_entity.id
_entity.type
_entity.pdbx_description
1 polymer ?
#
loop_
_entity_poly.entity_id
_entity_poly.type
_entity_poly.pdbx_seq_one_letter_code
_entity_poly.pdbx_strand_id
1 'polypeptide(L)'
;MTRLAAVPIMLSLWLVSDSTLFSAEIQLTVHEPSNVQRLQWPVTSGIPLAQGALSEAESAALFDTAGREWPLQTETLAQWPDGSIRWLLLDFAVDLKAGERKTLVLRYGPGIKRSPVRGPLRIEHKQDGIILTTGPLRVAVSSRQFRPLDAVWFDNNQDGKFAETERLTDSHNAGIVLKTPDGKTFRGEQSPAQITVEQSGPLRACLRISGKHVAEGDQMFGYIVRMHVFRGQPFVKLEYTFVNDNRQQLMSKVDALELVFRTRHKRDEQGLLDGLLSGTSRLFQIDDQRFEIDGKAAGKRSAGWAALGTPRGGVAVGVRDFWQNWPKSLETGPGEMRVGICPQFPKGLYDGRPVKEECKLYYYLRDGVYSFKMGTARTHELWTTFYADSADADALGRFFRATQQPLLAQSTPAHVSASLALGDFPPADARKFARYDAWLNALFQLHLQDREVVREYGMLNFGDWYNIKWDSWGNLEYDTAHCFFLQYLRTGDRRYFDRAAQAAGHFMDVDVVHAVGEKLHAFPGSANMRPGHVWLHQVGHTGGYYGRYVDGKYHDIAPLIMTGPYQLGMYNYGHQWIAGVFDHYFLTGNRRALEVARLTSDTIAAACPTRYSDHIRDVGWPFNLVITAYEATGDKSYLAAADRQWTGLKAHWNPQKGWPVMLAYGHCSAPGTADRCRGQNAYMLGLTLSGLARYHRITQNPEVLQALSSGIEQLVRECWSEEHQSFYLTSCTHTRDNPPPALCSATALAAEAFAYESLLTGNAEHRRIFAAAFQTMVDAGLKSVARGDQHGQTGYASMMFHFTPYGLRALAAPEPRTAP
;
A
#
# COMPACT_ATOMS: atom_id res chain seq x y z
N MET A 1 -49.78 59.62 -4.87
CA MET A 1 -49.80 58.94 -6.17
C MET A 1 -48.43 58.30 -6.39
N THR A 2 -48.29 57.09 -5.96
CA THR A 2 -47.06 56.37 -6.06
C THR A 2 -47.34 55.05 -6.81
N ARG A 3 -46.76 54.92 -7.98
CA ARG A 3 -46.93 53.75 -8.85
C ARG A 3 -46.04 52.59 -8.33
N LEU A 4 -46.68 51.50 -7.99
CA LEU A 4 -46.04 50.21 -7.77
C LEU A 4 -45.71 49.60 -9.14
N ALA A 5 -44.42 49.30 -9.36
CA ALA A 5 -43.98 48.52 -10.50
C ALA A 5 -44.06 46.99 -10.12
N ALA A 6 -44.83 46.28 -10.94
CA ALA A 6 -44.91 44.83 -10.84
C ALA A 6 -43.68 44.18 -11.50
N VAL A 7 -43.02 43.29 -10.74
CA VAL A 7 -41.92 42.40 -11.24
C VAL A 7 -42.59 41.13 -11.77
N PRO A 8 -42.36 40.68 -13.00
CA PRO A 8 -42.88 39.41 -13.48
C PRO A 8 -42.04 38.26 -12.92
N ILE A 9 -42.70 37.36 -12.20
CA ILE A 9 -42.17 36.05 -11.82
C ILE A 9 -42.10 35.21 -13.10
N MET A 10 -40.87 34.96 -13.59
CA MET A 10 -40.64 33.95 -14.60
C MET A 10 -40.76 32.56 -13.95
N LEU A 11 -41.84 31.88 -14.25
CA LEU A 11 -42.06 30.46 -14.01
C LEU A 11 -41.17 29.73 -15.01
N SER A 12 -40.00 29.23 -14.56
CA SER A 12 -39.19 28.29 -15.35
C SER A 12 -39.91 26.93 -15.36
N LEU A 13 -40.56 26.63 -16.49
CA LEU A 13 -40.94 25.27 -16.82
C LEU A 13 -39.68 24.41 -16.90
N TRP A 14 -39.51 23.54 -15.95
CA TRP A 14 -38.59 22.42 -16.10
C TRP A 14 -39.19 21.47 -17.14
N LEU A 15 -38.67 21.55 -18.37
CA LEU A 15 -38.83 20.48 -19.34
C LEU A 15 -38.09 19.25 -18.75
N VAL A 16 -38.88 18.29 -18.30
CA VAL A 16 -38.42 16.92 -18.11
C VAL A 16 -38.03 16.43 -19.49
N SER A 17 -36.78 16.61 -19.87
CA SER A 17 -36.23 15.94 -21.05
C SER A 17 -36.24 14.45 -20.75
N ASP A 18 -36.93 13.69 -21.56
CA ASP A 18 -36.75 12.23 -21.67
C ASP A 18 -35.25 11.98 -21.73
N SER A 19 -34.69 11.52 -20.62
CA SER A 19 -33.33 11.04 -20.59
C SER A 19 -33.31 9.76 -21.42
N THR A 20 -32.97 9.90 -22.68
CA THR A 20 -32.48 8.80 -23.49
C THR A 20 -31.37 8.12 -22.67
N LEU A 21 -31.56 6.85 -22.37
CA LEU A 21 -30.68 6.00 -21.58
C LEU A 21 -29.31 5.91 -22.30
N PHE A 22 -28.44 6.90 -22.07
CA PHE A 22 -27.07 6.86 -22.62
C PHE A 22 -26.23 5.89 -21.80
N SER A 23 -25.80 4.79 -22.42
CA SER A 23 -24.71 3.99 -21.90
C SER A 23 -23.41 4.75 -22.08
N ALA A 24 -22.60 4.80 -21.03
CA ALA A 24 -21.24 5.34 -21.09
C ALA A 24 -20.21 4.25 -21.38
N GLU A 25 -19.08 4.65 -21.95
CA GLU A 25 -17.99 3.74 -22.30
C GLU A 25 -16.66 4.20 -21.71
N ILE A 26 -15.86 3.25 -21.23
CA ILE A 26 -14.47 3.48 -20.78
C ILE A 26 -13.56 2.53 -21.56
N GLN A 27 -12.54 3.10 -22.21
CA GLN A 27 -11.47 2.27 -22.76
C GLN A 27 -10.55 1.79 -21.66
N LEU A 28 -10.29 0.49 -21.63
CA LEU A 28 -9.36 -0.16 -20.72
C LEU A 28 -8.23 -0.77 -21.53
N THR A 29 -6.99 -0.55 -21.08
CA THR A 29 -5.82 -1.21 -21.67
C THR A 29 -5.28 -2.24 -20.70
N VAL A 30 -5.04 -3.46 -21.18
CA VAL A 30 -4.31 -4.52 -20.48
C VAL A 30 -3.00 -4.73 -21.20
N HIS A 31 -1.89 -4.56 -20.50
CA HIS A 31 -0.54 -4.74 -21.04
C HIS A 31 0.14 -5.92 -20.37
N GLU A 32 0.77 -6.80 -21.17
CA GLU A 32 1.62 -7.88 -20.68
C GLU A 32 3.05 -7.38 -20.44
N PRO A 33 3.48 -7.24 -19.16
CA PRO A 33 4.72 -6.54 -18.82
C PRO A 33 5.96 -7.45 -18.72
N SER A 34 5.77 -8.77 -18.64
CA SER A 34 6.83 -9.75 -18.34
C SER A 34 7.46 -10.40 -19.56
N ASN A 35 7.02 -10.01 -20.76
CA ASN A 35 7.40 -10.60 -22.03
C ASN A 35 7.14 -12.14 -22.09
N VAL A 36 5.97 -12.56 -21.59
CA VAL A 36 5.49 -13.96 -21.62
C VAL A 36 4.06 -14.04 -22.14
N GLN A 37 3.73 -15.14 -22.78
CA GLN A 37 2.34 -15.40 -23.18
C GLN A 37 1.47 -15.65 -21.94
N ARG A 38 0.26 -15.06 -21.91
CA ARG A 38 -0.78 -15.30 -20.90
C ARG A 38 -1.99 -15.92 -21.58
N LEU A 39 -2.49 -17.04 -21.04
CA LEU A 39 -3.70 -17.70 -21.56
C LEU A 39 -4.75 -17.73 -20.45
N GLN A 40 -5.95 -17.21 -20.78
CA GLN A 40 -7.06 -17.07 -19.85
C GLN A 40 -6.60 -16.52 -18.47
N TRP A 41 -5.62 -15.61 -18.51
CA TRP A 41 -4.99 -15.10 -17.30
C TRP A 41 -5.90 -14.13 -16.56
N PRO A 42 -6.07 -14.30 -15.23
CA PRO A 42 -6.95 -13.45 -14.46
C PRO A 42 -6.43 -12.01 -14.38
N VAL A 43 -7.36 -11.08 -14.51
CA VAL A 43 -7.17 -9.63 -14.31
C VAL A 43 -8.14 -9.18 -13.25
N THR A 44 -7.63 -8.52 -12.21
CA THR A 44 -8.42 -7.88 -11.16
C THR A 44 -8.00 -6.42 -11.06
N SER A 45 -8.92 -5.49 -11.32
CA SER A 45 -8.60 -4.05 -11.28
C SER A 45 -9.81 -3.21 -10.92
N GLY A 46 -9.60 -2.21 -10.07
CA GLY A 46 -10.61 -1.22 -9.76
C GLY A 46 -10.62 -0.06 -10.75
N ILE A 47 -11.81 0.34 -11.19
CA ILE A 47 -12.03 1.42 -12.14
C ILE A 47 -12.80 2.54 -11.45
N PRO A 48 -12.29 3.79 -11.46
CA PRO A 48 -12.98 4.92 -10.89
C PRO A 48 -14.14 5.38 -11.76
N LEU A 49 -15.25 5.77 -11.15
CA LEU A 49 -16.44 6.28 -11.83
C LEU A 49 -16.85 7.63 -11.25
N ALA A 50 -17.37 8.49 -12.11
CA ALA A 50 -17.93 9.77 -11.70
C ALA A 50 -19.20 9.59 -10.87
N GLN A 51 -19.50 10.55 -10.00
CA GLN A 51 -20.73 10.56 -9.23
C GLN A 51 -21.96 10.50 -10.15
N GLY A 52 -22.95 9.69 -9.76
CA GLY A 52 -24.18 9.49 -10.54
C GLY A 52 -24.04 8.60 -11.77
N ALA A 53 -22.83 8.13 -12.10
CA ALA A 53 -22.57 7.42 -13.37
C ALA A 53 -23.08 5.97 -13.39
N LEU A 54 -23.05 5.27 -12.26
CA LEU A 54 -23.48 3.87 -12.13
C LEU A 54 -24.01 3.60 -10.72
N SER A 55 -25.20 3.02 -10.60
CA SER A 55 -25.80 2.68 -9.30
C SER A 55 -25.66 1.19 -8.96
N GLU A 56 -25.65 0.30 -9.97
CA GLU A 56 -25.62 -1.15 -9.79
C GLU A 56 -24.45 -1.76 -10.56
N ALA A 57 -23.60 -2.55 -9.86
CA ALA A 57 -22.43 -3.15 -10.43
C ALA A 57 -22.73 -4.15 -11.59
N GLU A 58 -23.93 -4.68 -11.58
CA GLU A 58 -24.44 -5.59 -12.63
C GLU A 58 -24.74 -4.87 -13.94
N SER A 59 -25.00 -3.57 -13.90
CA SER A 59 -25.25 -2.72 -15.08
C SER A 59 -23.95 -2.27 -15.76
N ALA A 60 -22.97 -3.18 -15.81
CA ALA A 60 -21.71 -3.01 -16.51
C ALA A 60 -21.34 -4.28 -17.29
N ALA A 61 -20.85 -4.15 -18.52
CA ALA A 61 -20.45 -5.26 -19.40
C ALA A 61 -19.13 -4.90 -20.11
N LEU A 62 -18.30 -5.91 -20.36
CA LEU A 62 -16.97 -5.75 -20.97
C LEU A 62 -16.99 -6.28 -22.40
N PHE A 63 -16.39 -5.54 -23.32
CA PHE A 63 -16.36 -5.88 -24.75
C PHE A 63 -14.94 -5.76 -25.30
N ASP A 64 -14.65 -6.54 -26.36
CA ASP A 64 -13.50 -6.24 -27.18
C ASP A 64 -13.81 -5.13 -28.21
N THR A 65 -12.80 -4.69 -28.94
CA THR A 65 -12.95 -3.64 -29.97
C THR A 65 -13.80 -4.07 -31.19
N ALA A 66 -14.08 -5.36 -31.32
CA ALA A 66 -14.98 -5.90 -32.34
C ALA A 66 -16.46 -5.98 -31.87
N GLY A 67 -16.72 -5.58 -30.61
CA GLY A 67 -18.06 -5.60 -30.00
C GLY A 67 -18.47 -6.95 -29.43
N ARG A 68 -17.56 -7.92 -29.31
CA ARG A 68 -17.84 -9.20 -28.66
C ARG A 68 -17.77 -9.04 -27.15
N GLU A 69 -18.82 -9.47 -26.44
CA GLU A 69 -18.89 -9.45 -24.98
C GLU A 69 -17.91 -10.45 -24.35
N TRP A 70 -17.27 -10.02 -23.27
CA TRP A 70 -16.36 -10.81 -22.45
C TRP A 70 -16.99 -11.15 -21.11
N PRO A 71 -16.76 -12.36 -20.57
CA PRO A 71 -17.18 -12.69 -19.22
C PRO A 71 -16.62 -11.69 -18.20
N LEU A 72 -17.49 -11.14 -17.38
CA LEU A 72 -17.16 -10.13 -16.39
C LEU A 72 -17.81 -10.43 -15.03
N GLN A 73 -17.04 -10.32 -13.98
CA GLN A 73 -17.51 -10.25 -12.58
C GLN A 73 -17.20 -8.87 -12.05
N THR A 74 -18.11 -8.28 -11.31
CA THR A 74 -17.98 -6.93 -10.76
C THR A 74 -18.28 -6.91 -9.27
N GLU A 75 -17.67 -5.95 -8.57
CA GLU A 75 -17.94 -5.68 -7.17
C GLU A 75 -17.82 -4.18 -6.89
N THR A 76 -18.69 -3.63 -6.04
CA THR A 76 -18.60 -2.25 -5.56
C THR A 76 -17.58 -2.16 -4.44
N LEU A 77 -16.50 -1.39 -4.62
CA LEU A 77 -15.47 -1.16 -3.59
C LEU A 77 -15.79 0.07 -2.73
N ALA A 78 -16.31 1.13 -3.34
CA ALA A 78 -16.72 2.35 -2.66
C ALA A 78 -17.85 3.04 -3.41
N GLN A 79 -18.62 3.87 -2.68
CA GLN A 79 -19.75 4.62 -3.20
C GLN A 79 -19.55 6.12 -2.96
N TRP A 80 -20.19 6.91 -3.80
CA TRP A 80 -20.40 8.33 -3.59
C TRP A 80 -21.49 8.57 -2.55
N PRO A 81 -21.61 9.79 -1.98
CA PRO A 81 -22.68 10.10 -1.01
C PRO A 81 -24.10 9.91 -1.50
N ASP A 82 -24.32 9.96 -2.82
CA ASP A 82 -25.63 9.70 -3.46
C ASP A 82 -25.92 8.20 -3.67
N GLY A 83 -25.01 7.30 -3.23
CA GLY A 83 -25.12 5.86 -3.37
C GLY A 83 -24.63 5.30 -4.70
N SER A 84 -24.28 6.15 -5.66
CA SER A 84 -23.67 5.69 -6.92
C SER A 84 -22.26 5.14 -6.69
N ILE A 85 -21.81 4.26 -7.57
CA ILE A 85 -20.52 3.58 -7.44
C ILE A 85 -19.38 4.54 -7.74
N ARG A 86 -18.45 4.68 -6.80
CA ARG A 86 -17.23 5.46 -6.94
C ARG A 86 -16.06 4.63 -7.47
N TRP A 87 -15.95 3.37 -7.02
CA TRP A 87 -14.95 2.41 -7.47
C TRP A 87 -15.59 1.06 -7.77
N LEU A 88 -15.45 0.62 -9.01
CA LEU A 88 -15.95 -0.66 -9.51
C LEU A 88 -14.79 -1.62 -9.71
N LEU A 89 -14.77 -2.74 -8.98
CA LEU A 89 -13.83 -3.83 -9.21
C LEU A 89 -14.29 -4.67 -10.38
N LEU A 90 -13.37 -4.95 -11.29
CA LEU A 90 -13.55 -5.85 -12.41
C LEU A 90 -12.69 -7.09 -12.23
N ASP A 91 -13.28 -8.28 -12.40
CA ASP A 91 -12.59 -9.56 -12.54
C ASP A 91 -12.94 -10.15 -13.89
N PHE A 92 -11.94 -10.47 -14.71
CA PHE A 92 -12.09 -11.12 -16.00
C PHE A 92 -10.82 -11.88 -16.37
N ALA A 93 -10.84 -12.67 -17.45
CA ALA A 93 -9.67 -13.38 -17.92
C ALA A 93 -9.30 -12.89 -19.34
N VAL A 94 -8.00 -12.90 -19.67
CA VAL A 94 -7.51 -12.41 -20.96
C VAL A 94 -6.42 -13.30 -21.54
N ASP A 95 -6.41 -13.40 -22.87
CA ASP A 95 -5.31 -13.96 -23.62
C ASP A 95 -4.45 -12.83 -24.17
N LEU A 96 -3.13 -12.89 -23.88
CA LEU A 96 -2.15 -11.92 -24.36
C LEU A 96 -0.91 -12.64 -24.88
N LYS A 97 -0.38 -12.19 -26.00
CA LYS A 97 0.97 -12.54 -26.44
C LYS A 97 2.00 -11.81 -25.56
N ALA A 98 3.25 -12.25 -25.59
CA ALA A 98 4.36 -11.59 -24.93
C ALA A 98 4.44 -10.11 -25.34
N GLY A 99 4.44 -9.19 -24.37
CA GLY A 99 4.49 -7.76 -24.58
C GLY A 99 3.25 -7.12 -25.21
N GLU A 100 2.16 -7.87 -25.43
CA GLU A 100 0.94 -7.36 -26.07
C GLU A 100 0.23 -6.32 -25.21
N ARG A 101 -0.34 -5.31 -25.89
CA ARG A 101 -1.34 -4.38 -25.35
C ARG A 101 -2.68 -4.67 -25.98
N LYS A 102 -3.68 -4.96 -25.15
CA LYS A 102 -5.05 -5.22 -25.59
C LYS A 102 -5.98 -4.14 -25.07
N THR A 103 -6.80 -3.59 -25.96
CA THR A 103 -7.84 -2.64 -25.61
C THR A 103 -9.17 -3.37 -25.46
N LEU A 104 -9.85 -3.08 -24.35
CA LEU A 104 -11.21 -3.53 -24.05
C LEU A 104 -12.09 -2.29 -23.80
N VAL A 105 -13.39 -2.45 -23.91
CA VAL A 105 -14.36 -1.36 -23.68
C VAL A 105 -15.32 -1.80 -22.58
N LEU A 106 -15.31 -1.10 -21.47
CA LEU A 106 -16.30 -1.24 -20.41
C LEU A 106 -17.49 -0.34 -20.74
N ARG A 107 -18.65 -0.94 -20.98
CA ARG A 107 -19.94 -0.25 -21.14
C ARG A 107 -20.70 -0.32 -19.84
N TYR A 108 -21.29 0.79 -19.41
CA TYR A 108 -22.02 0.81 -18.16
C TYR A 108 -23.16 1.86 -18.17
N GLY A 109 -24.10 1.68 -17.26
CA GLY A 109 -25.23 2.56 -17.07
C GLY A 109 -26.59 1.87 -17.27
N PRO A 110 -27.68 2.65 -17.14
CA PRO A 110 -29.03 2.11 -17.26
C PRO A 110 -29.25 1.38 -18.60
N GLY A 111 -29.84 0.19 -18.54
CA GLY A 111 -30.10 -0.62 -19.73
C GLY A 111 -28.98 -1.54 -20.17
N ILE A 112 -27.76 -1.39 -19.66
CA ILE A 112 -26.69 -2.38 -19.90
C ILE A 112 -27.03 -3.67 -19.14
N LYS A 113 -27.07 -4.78 -19.90
CA LYS A 113 -27.25 -6.14 -19.36
C LYS A 113 -26.10 -6.99 -19.86
N ARG A 114 -25.38 -7.60 -18.94
CA ARG A 114 -24.31 -8.55 -19.28
C ARG A 114 -24.85 -9.99 -19.33
N SER A 115 -24.24 -10.80 -20.17
CA SER A 115 -24.52 -12.23 -20.24
C SER A 115 -24.13 -12.92 -18.94
N PRO A 116 -24.98 -13.80 -18.38
CA PRO A 116 -24.65 -14.55 -17.18
C PRO A 116 -23.40 -15.41 -17.39
N VAL A 117 -22.43 -15.29 -16.51
CA VAL A 117 -21.23 -16.12 -16.53
C VAL A 117 -21.56 -17.47 -15.89
N ARG A 118 -21.59 -18.53 -16.71
CA ARG A 118 -21.72 -19.92 -16.26
C ARG A 118 -20.35 -20.57 -16.31
N GLY A 119 -20.02 -21.40 -15.33
CA GLY A 119 -18.73 -22.06 -15.31
C GLY A 119 -18.52 -23.04 -14.18
N PRO A 120 -17.35 -23.69 -14.18
CA PRO A 120 -17.01 -24.73 -13.21
C PRO A 120 -16.61 -24.19 -11.84
N LEU A 121 -16.38 -22.87 -11.68
CA LEU A 121 -16.01 -22.32 -10.38
C LEU A 121 -17.16 -22.46 -9.40
N ARG A 122 -16.93 -23.22 -8.32
CA ARG A 122 -17.93 -23.52 -7.30
C ARG A 122 -17.30 -23.51 -5.91
N ILE A 123 -18.10 -23.09 -4.94
CA ILE A 123 -17.80 -23.15 -3.51
C ILE A 123 -18.85 -24.05 -2.86
N GLU A 124 -18.41 -25.11 -2.22
CA GLU A 124 -19.28 -26.02 -1.48
C GLU A 124 -18.94 -25.98 0.01
N HIS A 125 -19.91 -25.60 0.83
CA HIS A 125 -19.77 -25.64 2.27
C HIS A 125 -19.94 -27.06 2.79
N LYS A 126 -19.02 -27.49 3.65
CA LYS A 126 -19.04 -28.78 4.36
C LYS A 126 -19.08 -28.52 5.86
N GLN A 127 -19.43 -29.56 6.63
CA GLN A 127 -19.49 -29.46 8.10
C GLN A 127 -18.19 -28.92 8.70
N ASP A 128 -17.04 -29.35 8.18
CA ASP A 128 -15.71 -29.08 8.73
C ASP A 128 -14.81 -28.32 7.74
N GLY A 129 -15.39 -27.54 6.84
CA GLY A 129 -14.60 -26.78 5.87
C GLY A 129 -15.31 -26.41 4.59
N ILE A 130 -14.52 -26.17 3.56
CA ILE A 130 -15.00 -25.72 2.24
C ILE A 130 -14.28 -26.51 1.14
N ILE A 131 -15.02 -26.84 0.08
CA ILE A 131 -14.45 -27.37 -1.17
C ILE A 131 -14.59 -26.30 -2.25
N LEU A 132 -13.47 -26.01 -2.92
CA LEU A 132 -13.38 -25.15 -4.09
C LEU A 132 -13.16 -26.01 -5.34
N THR A 133 -13.90 -25.73 -6.43
CA THR A 133 -13.68 -26.37 -7.73
C THR A 133 -13.51 -25.27 -8.79
N THR A 134 -12.40 -25.29 -9.57
CA THR A 134 -12.12 -24.27 -10.61
C THR A 134 -12.49 -24.73 -12.01
N GLY A 135 -12.65 -26.00 -12.22
CA GLY A 135 -12.68 -26.75 -13.45
C GLY A 135 -11.63 -27.85 -13.36
N PRO A 136 -10.37 -27.55 -13.65
CA PRO A 136 -9.30 -28.57 -13.54
C PRO A 136 -8.88 -28.88 -12.10
N LEU A 137 -9.19 -28.02 -11.13
CA LEU A 137 -8.82 -28.24 -9.72
C LEU A 137 -10.03 -28.43 -8.81
N ARG A 138 -9.84 -29.30 -7.82
CA ARG A 138 -10.65 -29.38 -6.63
C ARG A 138 -9.75 -29.26 -5.40
N VAL A 139 -10.03 -28.27 -4.54
CA VAL A 139 -9.25 -27.98 -3.34
C VAL A 139 -10.16 -28.09 -2.12
N ALA A 140 -9.84 -28.96 -1.17
CA ALA A 140 -10.52 -29.02 0.11
C ALA A 140 -9.72 -28.25 1.17
N VAL A 141 -10.44 -27.43 1.96
CA VAL A 141 -9.89 -26.60 3.05
C VAL A 141 -10.61 -26.97 4.33
N SER A 142 -9.87 -27.54 5.29
CA SER A 142 -10.41 -27.93 6.60
C SER A 142 -10.39 -26.77 7.60
N SER A 143 -11.48 -26.59 8.34
CA SER A 143 -11.53 -25.64 9.47
C SER A 143 -11.00 -26.25 10.78
N ARG A 144 -10.97 -27.57 10.91
CA ARG A 144 -10.48 -28.24 12.13
C ARG A 144 -8.97 -28.34 12.19
N GLN A 145 -8.34 -28.63 11.04
CA GLN A 145 -6.91 -28.85 10.91
C GLN A 145 -6.44 -28.18 9.63
N PHE A 146 -6.36 -26.85 9.64
CA PHE A 146 -6.02 -26.09 8.44
C PHE A 146 -4.57 -26.36 8.01
N ARG A 147 -4.43 -26.70 6.75
CA ARG A 147 -3.17 -26.75 6.01
C ARG A 147 -3.39 -26.07 4.66
N PRO A 148 -2.50 -25.19 4.21
CA PRO A 148 -2.57 -24.69 2.83
C PRO A 148 -2.49 -25.87 1.86
N LEU A 149 -3.46 -25.98 0.96
CA LEU A 149 -3.52 -27.08 -0.03
C LEU A 149 -3.52 -28.49 0.61
N ASP A 150 -4.30 -28.69 1.65
CA ASP A 150 -4.40 -29.96 2.38
C ASP A 150 -4.80 -31.13 1.48
N ALA A 151 -5.85 -30.94 0.69
CA ALA A 151 -6.27 -31.94 -0.28
C ALA A 151 -6.57 -31.27 -1.62
N VAL A 152 -5.79 -31.63 -2.62
CA VAL A 152 -5.90 -31.11 -3.97
C VAL A 152 -6.00 -32.26 -4.96
N TRP A 153 -7.01 -32.21 -5.80
CA TRP A 153 -7.18 -33.07 -6.97
C TRP A 153 -7.01 -32.24 -8.24
N PHE A 154 -6.36 -32.84 -9.22
CA PHE A 154 -6.19 -32.26 -10.54
C PHE A 154 -6.77 -33.21 -11.58
N ASP A 155 -7.83 -32.78 -12.28
CA ASP A 155 -8.50 -33.50 -13.35
C ASP A 155 -7.58 -33.54 -14.58
N ASN A 156 -6.69 -34.54 -14.63
CA ASN A 156 -5.66 -34.64 -15.65
C ASN A 156 -6.19 -35.30 -16.92
N ASN A 157 -7.30 -36.06 -16.84
CA ASN A 157 -7.93 -36.71 -17.97
C ASN A 157 -9.07 -35.85 -18.57
N GLN A 158 -9.41 -34.69 -17.93
CA GLN A 158 -10.42 -33.74 -18.37
C GLN A 158 -11.84 -34.32 -18.44
N ASP A 159 -12.16 -35.33 -17.62
CA ASP A 159 -13.51 -35.94 -17.60
C ASP A 159 -14.48 -35.21 -16.65
N GLY A 160 -14.05 -34.17 -15.97
CA GLY A 160 -14.83 -33.35 -15.05
C GLY A 160 -15.10 -34.04 -13.69
N LYS A 161 -14.43 -35.14 -13.41
CA LYS A 161 -14.51 -35.86 -12.14
C LYS A 161 -13.17 -35.79 -11.42
N PHE A 162 -13.20 -36.05 -10.13
CA PHE A 162 -12.01 -36.01 -9.27
C PHE A 162 -11.85 -37.35 -8.58
N ALA A 163 -11.19 -38.28 -9.26
CA ALA A 163 -10.91 -39.62 -8.74
C ALA A 163 -9.82 -39.56 -7.67
N GLU A 164 -9.78 -40.54 -6.76
CA GLU A 164 -8.73 -40.58 -5.73
C GLU A 164 -7.32 -40.79 -6.34
N THR A 165 -7.24 -41.34 -7.55
CA THR A 165 -5.99 -41.48 -8.31
C THR A 165 -5.46 -40.13 -8.83
N GLU A 166 -6.28 -39.10 -8.88
CA GLU A 166 -5.96 -37.73 -9.33
C GLU A 166 -5.63 -36.80 -8.15
N ARG A 167 -5.67 -37.32 -6.93
CA ARG A 167 -5.24 -36.57 -5.76
C ARG A 167 -3.72 -36.44 -5.73
N LEU A 168 -3.23 -35.19 -5.69
CA LEU A 168 -1.82 -34.86 -5.75
C LEU A 168 -1.18 -34.76 -4.37
N THR A 169 -1.93 -34.30 -3.36
CA THR A 169 -1.39 -34.07 -2.02
C THR A 169 -1.58 -35.26 -1.09
N ASP A 170 -0.61 -35.48 -0.19
CA ASP A 170 -0.69 -36.49 0.88
C ASP A 170 -1.66 -35.99 1.97
N SER A 171 -2.40 -36.91 2.58
CA SER A 171 -3.29 -36.67 3.72
C SER A 171 -2.54 -36.23 4.99
N HIS A 172 -1.23 -36.39 5.04
CA HIS A 172 -0.37 -36.05 6.16
C HIS A 172 0.48 -34.82 5.90
N ASN A 173 -0.02 -33.89 5.07
CA ASN A 173 0.65 -32.63 4.81
C ASN A 173 0.96 -31.91 6.13
N ALA A 174 2.20 -31.40 6.28
CA ALA A 174 2.63 -30.72 7.51
C ALA A 174 2.13 -29.27 7.61
N GLY A 175 1.68 -28.69 6.50
CA GLY A 175 1.09 -27.36 6.49
C GLY A 175 2.04 -26.25 6.90
N ILE A 176 1.68 -25.46 7.91
CA ILE A 176 2.47 -24.32 8.39
C ILE A 176 3.24 -24.73 9.65
N VAL A 177 4.56 -24.58 9.63
CA VAL A 177 5.45 -25.00 10.73
C VAL A 177 6.31 -23.82 11.19
N LEU A 178 6.22 -23.45 12.46
CA LEU A 178 7.05 -22.46 13.11
C LEU A 178 7.91 -23.15 14.19
N LYS A 179 9.21 -22.89 14.19
CA LYS A 179 10.16 -23.41 15.17
C LYS A 179 10.76 -22.28 15.97
N THR A 180 10.94 -22.49 17.26
CA THR A 180 11.60 -21.55 18.17
C THR A 180 12.96 -22.07 18.62
N PRO A 181 13.89 -21.18 19.05
CA PRO A 181 15.26 -21.59 19.43
C PRO A 181 15.36 -22.58 20.59
N ASP A 182 14.34 -22.70 21.41
CA ASP A 182 14.23 -23.72 22.48
C ASP A 182 13.78 -25.08 21.98
N GLY A 183 13.65 -25.28 20.67
CA GLY A 183 13.30 -26.54 20.03
C GLY A 183 11.81 -26.84 19.92
N LYS A 184 10.92 -25.97 20.41
CA LYS A 184 9.47 -26.15 20.24
C LYS A 184 9.07 -25.97 18.77
N THR A 185 8.12 -26.81 18.35
CA THR A 185 7.56 -26.78 16.99
C THR A 185 6.07 -26.51 17.06
N PHE A 186 5.68 -25.33 16.62
CA PHE A 186 4.30 -24.88 16.54
C PHE A 186 3.74 -25.15 15.14
N ARG A 187 2.47 -25.53 15.05
CA ARG A 187 1.83 -25.93 13.80
C ARG A 187 0.47 -25.26 13.64
N GLY A 188 0.14 -24.88 12.41
CA GLY A 188 -1.15 -24.29 12.08
C GLY A 188 -2.31 -25.26 12.22
N GLU A 189 -2.10 -26.54 11.93
CA GLU A 189 -3.13 -27.59 11.97
C GLU A 189 -3.48 -28.10 13.39
N GLN A 190 -2.76 -27.68 14.41
CA GLN A 190 -3.06 -28.05 15.81
C GLN A 190 -4.12 -27.18 16.47
N SER A 191 -4.67 -26.20 15.74
CA SER A 191 -5.73 -25.32 16.20
C SER A 191 -6.80 -25.21 15.12
N PRO A 192 -8.08 -25.14 15.50
CA PRO A 192 -9.12 -24.80 14.54
C PRO A 192 -8.88 -23.44 13.91
N ALA A 193 -9.17 -23.34 12.61
CA ALA A 193 -9.09 -22.09 11.84
C ALA A 193 -10.50 -21.55 11.55
N GLN A 194 -10.62 -20.23 11.55
CA GLN A 194 -11.82 -19.56 11.08
C GLN A 194 -11.72 -19.41 9.56
N ILE A 195 -12.74 -19.85 8.84
CA ILE A 195 -12.84 -19.68 7.38
C ILE A 195 -13.99 -18.75 7.04
N THR A 196 -13.71 -17.74 6.25
CA THR A 196 -14.71 -16.78 5.72
C THR A 196 -14.59 -16.72 4.20
N VAL A 197 -15.73 -16.77 3.50
CA VAL A 197 -15.77 -16.51 2.06
C VAL A 197 -15.78 -15.00 1.85
N GLU A 198 -14.68 -14.40 1.43
CA GLU A 198 -14.57 -12.97 1.18
C GLU A 198 -15.11 -12.60 -0.22
N GLN A 199 -15.06 -13.55 -1.16
CA GLN A 199 -15.58 -13.37 -2.51
C GLN A 199 -16.02 -14.71 -3.09
N SER A 200 -17.20 -14.71 -3.74
CA SER A 200 -17.85 -15.90 -4.30
C SER A 200 -18.40 -15.64 -5.70
N GLY A 201 -17.61 -15.10 -6.59
CA GLY A 201 -18.05 -14.81 -7.95
C GLY A 201 -17.79 -15.96 -8.92
N PRO A 202 -18.34 -15.88 -10.14
CA PRO A 202 -18.22 -16.93 -11.14
C PRO A 202 -16.86 -17.00 -11.84
N LEU A 203 -16.01 -15.99 -11.70
CA LEU A 203 -14.66 -15.92 -12.30
C LEU A 203 -13.55 -16.02 -11.28
N ARG A 204 -13.76 -15.47 -10.08
CA ARG A 204 -12.81 -15.51 -8.98
C ARG A 204 -13.53 -15.74 -7.65
N ALA A 205 -12.94 -16.56 -6.80
CA ALA A 205 -13.35 -16.72 -5.42
C ALA A 205 -12.17 -16.53 -4.48
N CYS A 206 -12.44 -16.04 -3.26
CA CYS A 206 -11.44 -15.84 -2.23
C CYS A 206 -11.95 -16.34 -0.88
N LEU A 207 -11.14 -17.17 -0.22
CA LEU A 207 -11.32 -17.57 1.18
C LEU A 207 -10.32 -16.83 2.06
N ARG A 208 -10.77 -16.29 3.19
CA ARG A 208 -9.91 -15.83 4.28
C ARG A 208 -9.92 -16.89 5.38
N ILE A 209 -8.74 -17.39 5.71
CA ILE A 209 -8.52 -18.38 6.76
C ILE A 209 -7.62 -17.74 7.82
N SER A 210 -8.00 -17.81 9.09
CA SER A 210 -7.18 -17.28 10.17
C SER A 210 -7.13 -18.22 11.36
N GLY A 211 -5.97 -18.29 12.00
CA GLY A 211 -5.71 -19.18 13.12
C GLY A 211 -4.42 -18.84 13.85
N LYS A 212 -3.94 -19.78 14.65
CA LYS A 212 -2.73 -19.69 15.47
C LYS A 212 -1.79 -20.85 15.18
N HIS A 213 -0.49 -20.62 15.37
CA HIS A 213 0.46 -21.70 15.46
C HIS A 213 0.46 -22.20 16.91
N VAL A 214 0.26 -23.50 17.11
CA VAL A 214 0.07 -24.11 18.44
C VAL A 214 1.06 -25.25 18.65
N ALA A 215 1.56 -25.39 19.87
CA ALA A 215 2.38 -26.51 20.34
C ALA A 215 2.04 -26.80 21.82
N GLU A 216 1.56 -28.00 22.12
CA GLU A 216 1.37 -28.48 23.51
C GLU A 216 0.57 -27.51 24.41
N GLY A 217 -0.42 -26.81 23.83
CA GLY A 217 -1.22 -25.80 24.53
C GLY A 217 -0.67 -24.37 24.48
N ASP A 218 0.60 -24.18 24.14
CA ASP A 218 1.20 -22.88 23.90
C ASP A 218 0.81 -22.35 22.51
N GLN A 219 0.72 -21.03 22.39
CA GLN A 219 0.46 -20.35 21.14
C GLN A 219 1.59 -19.40 20.79
N MET A 220 1.94 -19.37 19.50
CA MET A 220 2.88 -18.42 18.93
C MET A 220 2.12 -17.47 17.98
N PHE A 221 2.70 -17.00 16.94
CA PHE A 221 2.11 -16.05 15.99
C PHE A 221 0.74 -16.45 15.45
N GLY A 222 -0.13 -15.45 15.26
CA GLY A 222 -1.30 -15.60 14.43
C GLY A 222 -0.93 -15.73 12.94
N TYR A 223 -1.82 -16.36 12.16
CA TYR A 223 -1.72 -16.36 10.71
C TYR A 223 -3.04 -15.96 10.05
N ILE A 224 -2.94 -15.36 8.87
CA ILE A 224 -4.05 -15.13 7.97
C ILE A 224 -3.61 -15.64 6.59
N VAL A 225 -4.43 -16.50 5.97
CA VAL A 225 -4.22 -16.95 4.60
C VAL A 225 -5.41 -16.49 3.76
N ARG A 226 -5.15 -15.77 2.66
CA ARG A 226 -6.14 -15.53 1.62
C ARG A 226 -5.84 -16.45 0.46
N MET A 227 -6.79 -17.32 0.16
CA MET A 227 -6.71 -18.28 -0.93
C MET A 227 -7.61 -17.84 -2.07
N HIS A 228 -7.00 -17.45 -3.18
CA HIS A 228 -7.70 -17.07 -4.41
C HIS A 228 -7.66 -18.21 -5.42
N VAL A 229 -8.82 -18.50 -5.98
CA VAL A 229 -8.99 -19.46 -7.07
C VAL A 229 -9.70 -18.79 -8.24
N PHE A 230 -9.39 -19.25 -9.43
CA PHE A 230 -9.85 -18.62 -10.68
C PHE A 230 -10.50 -19.66 -11.59
N ARG A 231 -11.58 -19.25 -12.26
CA ARG A 231 -12.32 -20.10 -13.18
C ARG A 231 -11.40 -20.69 -14.25
N GLY A 232 -11.43 -22.01 -14.42
CA GLY A 232 -10.71 -22.73 -15.47
C GLY A 232 -9.20 -22.81 -15.26
N GLN A 233 -8.69 -22.34 -14.12
CA GLN A 233 -7.24 -22.28 -13.89
C GLN A 233 -6.73 -23.46 -13.05
N PRO A 234 -5.55 -24.01 -13.41
CA PRO A 234 -4.87 -25.05 -12.65
C PRO A 234 -3.95 -24.48 -11.57
N PHE A 235 -4.23 -23.31 -11.04
CA PHE A 235 -3.39 -22.67 -10.04
C PHE A 235 -4.20 -21.97 -8.92
N VAL A 236 -3.55 -21.80 -7.80
CA VAL A 236 -4.04 -21.11 -6.61
C VAL A 236 -3.05 -20.02 -6.21
N LYS A 237 -3.55 -18.83 -5.90
CA LYS A 237 -2.77 -17.77 -5.27
C LYS A 237 -3.05 -17.78 -3.77
N LEU A 238 -1.99 -17.81 -2.97
CA LEU A 238 -2.03 -17.73 -1.51
C LEU A 238 -1.35 -16.44 -1.05
N GLU A 239 -2.03 -15.66 -0.24
CA GLU A 239 -1.43 -14.57 0.52
C GLU A 239 -1.33 -15.04 1.98
N TYR A 240 -0.13 -15.43 2.39
CA TYR A 240 0.16 -15.86 3.75
C TYR A 240 0.71 -14.72 4.56
N THR A 241 0.01 -14.32 5.62
CA THR A 241 0.43 -13.30 6.58
C THR A 241 0.68 -13.94 7.93
N PHE A 242 1.87 -13.79 8.51
CA PHE A 242 2.05 -14.03 9.94
C PHE A 242 1.93 -12.71 10.70
N VAL A 243 1.47 -12.80 11.94
CA VAL A 243 1.33 -11.65 12.85
C VAL A 243 1.97 -12.01 14.17
N ASN A 244 2.99 -11.28 14.60
CA ASN A 244 3.53 -11.41 15.94
C ASN A 244 2.59 -10.80 16.96
N ASP A 245 1.64 -11.56 17.41
CA ASP A 245 0.71 -11.25 18.49
C ASP A 245 1.04 -11.97 19.81
N ASN A 246 2.28 -12.40 19.97
CA ASN A 246 2.80 -12.90 21.24
C ASN A 246 2.96 -11.76 22.24
N ARG A 247 2.05 -11.72 23.22
CA ARG A 247 2.00 -10.67 24.24
C ARG A 247 2.95 -10.88 25.42
N GLN A 248 3.59 -12.04 25.48
CA GLN A 248 4.50 -12.41 26.58
C GLN A 248 5.91 -11.82 26.41
N GLN A 249 6.28 -11.49 25.17
CA GLN A 249 7.64 -11.01 24.85
C GLN A 249 7.57 -9.77 23.96
N LEU A 250 8.43 -8.80 24.27
CA LEU A 250 8.57 -7.61 23.42
C LEU A 250 9.17 -7.98 22.05
N MET A 251 10.20 -8.84 22.07
CA MET A 251 10.84 -9.40 20.89
C MET A 251 10.68 -10.93 20.91
N SER A 252 9.93 -11.47 19.97
CA SER A 252 9.74 -12.91 19.82
C SER A 252 10.82 -13.48 18.91
N LYS A 253 11.51 -14.54 19.39
CA LYS A 253 12.56 -15.23 18.63
C LYS A 253 12.00 -16.42 17.88
N VAL A 254 12.34 -16.54 16.62
CA VAL A 254 11.92 -17.61 15.70
C VAL A 254 13.16 -18.19 15.03
N ASP A 255 13.27 -19.50 15.00
CA ASP A 255 14.33 -20.24 14.33
C ASP A 255 13.96 -20.50 12.85
N ALA A 256 12.70 -20.93 12.62
CA ALA A 256 12.18 -21.14 11.28
C ALA A 256 10.67 -20.91 11.19
N LEU A 257 10.20 -20.50 10.00
CA LEU A 257 8.79 -20.48 9.60
C LEU A 257 8.70 -20.99 8.16
N GLU A 258 8.00 -22.10 7.98
CA GLU A 258 7.97 -22.84 6.72
C GLU A 258 6.54 -23.21 6.32
N LEU A 259 6.26 -23.19 5.02
CA LEU A 259 5.11 -23.84 4.40
C LEU A 259 5.57 -25.15 3.78
N VAL A 260 4.96 -26.26 4.20
CA VAL A 260 5.37 -27.61 3.81
C VAL A 260 4.28 -28.25 2.98
N PHE A 261 4.63 -28.64 1.78
CA PHE A 261 3.75 -29.32 0.84
C PHE A 261 4.21 -30.77 0.68
N ARG A 262 3.31 -31.73 0.88
CA ARG A 262 3.60 -33.15 0.69
C ARG A 262 2.80 -33.69 -0.47
N THR A 263 3.50 -34.34 -1.37
CA THR A 263 2.91 -35.04 -2.51
C THR A 263 2.60 -36.49 -2.14
N ARG A 264 1.62 -37.07 -2.83
CA ARG A 264 1.23 -38.46 -2.61
C ARG A 264 2.18 -39.44 -3.28
N HIS A 265 2.84 -39.07 -4.36
CA HIS A 265 3.68 -39.91 -5.17
C HIS A 265 5.15 -39.75 -4.81
N LYS A 266 5.66 -40.63 -3.94
CA LYS A 266 7.04 -40.56 -3.43
C LYS A 266 8.06 -41.33 -4.29
N ARG A 267 7.60 -42.16 -5.25
CA ARG A 267 8.48 -42.88 -6.16
C ARG A 267 8.54 -42.17 -7.51
N ASP A 268 9.73 -42.12 -8.08
CA ASP A 268 10.02 -41.50 -9.38
C ASP A 268 9.76 -39.97 -9.45
N GLU A 269 9.74 -39.32 -8.28
CA GLU A 269 9.62 -37.87 -8.25
C GLU A 269 10.94 -37.19 -8.62
N GLN A 270 10.82 -36.14 -9.43
CA GLN A 270 11.88 -35.21 -9.76
C GLN A 270 11.60 -33.85 -9.18
N GLY A 271 12.59 -33.26 -8.52
CA GLY A 271 12.54 -31.90 -8.04
C GLY A 271 13.16 -30.93 -9.03
N LEU A 272 12.65 -29.69 -9.05
CA LEU A 272 13.27 -28.55 -9.74
C LEU A 272 13.43 -27.40 -8.75
N LEU A 273 14.59 -26.73 -8.78
CA LEU A 273 14.85 -25.46 -8.10
C LEU A 273 15.28 -24.43 -9.14
N ASP A 274 14.48 -23.39 -9.36
CA ASP A 274 14.69 -22.39 -10.43
C ASP A 274 14.95 -22.98 -11.83
N GLY A 275 14.35 -24.13 -12.12
CA GLY A 275 14.52 -24.85 -13.38
C GLY A 275 15.68 -25.85 -13.43
N LEU A 276 16.50 -25.92 -12.39
CA LEU A 276 17.57 -26.89 -12.29
C LEU A 276 17.04 -28.18 -11.66
N LEU A 277 17.36 -29.33 -12.27
CA LEU A 277 17.05 -30.65 -11.70
C LEU A 277 17.69 -30.77 -10.32
N SER A 278 16.87 -31.18 -9.35
CA SER A 278 17.28 -31.36 -7.97
C SER A 278 16.80 -32.70 -7.42
N GLY A 279 17.60 -33.30 -6.55
CA GLY A 279 17.13 -34.40 -5.70
C GLY A 279 16.62 -33.86 -4.36
N THR A 280 17.25 -34.27 -3.26
CA THR A 280 17.12 -33.61 -1.97
C THR A 280 18.07 -32.41 -1.97
N SER A 281 17.53 -31.22 -2.16
CA SER A 281 18.35 -30.01 -2.34
C SER A 281 17.66 -28.80 -1.72
N ARG A 282 18.49 -27.83 -1.31
CA ARG A 282 18.05 -26.57 -0.72
C ARG A 282 18.63 -25.38 -1.46
N LEU A 283 17.76 -24.53 -2.02
CA LEU A 283 18.09 -23.18 -2.48
C LEU A 283 17.89 -22.22 -1.31
N PHE A 284 18.89 -21.38 -1.00
CA PHE A 284 18.84 -20.40 0.06
C PHE A 284 19.27 -19.02 -0.44
N GLN A 285 18.32 -18.09 -0.53
CA GLN A 285 18.58 -16.67 -0.79
C GLN A 285 19.04 -16.03 0.51
N ILE A 286 20.32 -15.79 0.65
CA ILE A 286 20.95 -15.25 1.86
C ILE A 286 20.61 -13.77 2.01
N ASP A 287 20.90 -12.99 0.97
CA ASP A 287 20.57 -11.57 0.89
C ASP A 287 20.33 -11.15 -0.58
N ASP A 288 20.22 -9.87 -0.89
CA ASP A 288 19.99 -9.36 -2.26
C ASP A 288 21.21 -9.52 -3.19
N GLN A 289 22.34 -10.00 -2.67
CA GLN A 289 23.59 -10.15 -3.41
C GLN A 289 24.00 -11.61 -3.66
N ARG A 290 23.42 -12.57 -2.91
CA ARG A 290 23.86 -13.96 -2.98
C ARG A 290 22.75 -14.96 -2.64
N PHE A 291 22.64 -16.00 -3.46
CA PHE A 291 21.97 -17.25 -3.09
C PHE A 291 22.85 -18.47 -3.32
N GLU A 292 22.54 -19.54 -2.64
CA GLU A 292 23.25 -20.81 -2.66
C GLU A 292 22.28 -21.95 -2.97
N ILE A 293 22.83 -23.02 -3.57
CA ILE A 293 22.21 -24.35 -3.64
C ILE A 293 23.13 -25.31 -2.93
N ASP A 294 22.62 -25.98 -1.90
CA ASP A 294 23.37 -26.93 -1.06
C ASP A 294 24.72 -26.39 -0.53
N GLY A 295 24.68 -25.13 -0.07
CA GLY A 295 25.85 -24.42 0.46
C GLY A 295 26.87 -23.93 -0.58
N LYS A 296 26.59 -24.13 -1.87
CA LYS A 296 27.44 -23.65 -2.97
C LYS A 296 26.81 -22.40 -3.59
N ALA A 297 27.63 -21.35 -3.77
CA ALA A 297 27.18 -20.13 -4.43
C ALA A 297 26.62 -20.45 -5.83
N ALA A 298 25.39 -20.04 -6.09
CA ALA A 298 24.67 -20.32 -7.33
C ALA A 298 24.32 -19.05 -8.12
N GLY A 299 24.32 -17.89 -7.48
CA GLY A 299 24.06 -16.63 -8.13
C GLY A 299 23.76 -15.49 -7.17
N LYS A 300 23.29 -14.37 -7.75
CA LYS A 300 22.92 -13.17 -6.98
C LYS A 300 21.47 -13.21 -6.50
N ARG A 301 20.53 -13.45 -7.42
CA ARG A 301 19.08 -13.33 -7.20
C ARG A 301 18.36 -14.51 -7.83
N SER A 302 17.72 -15.32 -7.01
CA SER A 302 16.93 -16.46 -7.43
C SER A 302 15.59 -16.01 -8.01
N ALA A 303 15.04 -16.75 -8.98
CA ALA A 303 13.69 -16.54 -9.49
C ALA A 303 12.60 -16.94 -8.47
N GLY A 304 12.97 -17.78 -7.50
CA GLY A 304 12.14 -18.06 -6.33
C GLY A 304 11.02 -19.05 -6.56
N TRP A 305 11.26 -20.14 -7.32
CA TRP A 305 10.30 -21.21 -7.51
C TRP A 305 10.89 -22.61 -7.41
N ALA A 306 10.03 -23.56 -7.03
CA ALA A 306 10.35 -24.97 -6.96
C ALA A 306 9.21 -25.80 -7.53
N ALA A 307 9.54 -26.99 -8.00
CA ALA A 307 8.55 -27.96 -8.43
C ALA A 307 8.91 -29.35 -7.95
N LEU A 308 7.90 -30.18 -7.75
CA LEU A 308 8.01 -31.59 -7.41
C LEU A 308 6.94 -32.37 -8.20
N GLY A 309 7.34 -33.38 -8.92
CA GLY A 309 6.41 -34.15 -9.73
C GLY A 309 6.99 -35.44 -10.30
N THR A 310 6.12 -36.18 -10.92
CA THR A 310 6.37 -37.45 -11.61
C THR A 310 6.02 -37.29 -13.09
N PRO A 311 6.29 -38.28 -13.94
CA PRO A 311 5.79 -38.29 -15.30
C PRO A 311 4.24 -38.23 -15.45
N ARG A 312 3.52 -38.35 -14.32
CA ARG A 312 2.04 -38.30 -14.27
C ARG A 312 1.50 -36.97 -13.74
N GLY A 313 2.37 -36.00 -13.53
CA GLY A 313 2.01 -34.71 -13.04
C GLY A 313 2.64 -34.33 -11.72
N GLY A 314 2.42 -33.08 -11.31
CA GLY A 314 3.03 -32.57 -10.10
C GLY A 314 2.50 -31.19 -9.68
N VAL A 315 3.24 -30.61 -8.73
CA VAL A 315 2.96 -29.28 -8.17
C VAL A 315 4.21 -28.41 -8.24
N ALA A 316 4.02 -27.15 -8.55
CA ALA A 316 5.08 -26.16 -8.46
C ALA A 316 4.61 -24.95 -7.63
N VAL A 317 5.52 -24.39 -6.85
CA VAL A 317 5.27 -23.20 -6.02
C VAL A 317 6.32 -22.13 -6.31
N GLY A 318 5.88 -20.87 -6.44
CA GLY A 318 6.76 -19.72 -6.53
C GLY A 318 6.33 -18.63 -5.57
N VAL A 319 7.28 -17.88 -5.07
CA VAL A 319 7.06 -16.77 -4.16
C VAL A 319 7.30 -15.46 -4.92
N ARG A 320 6.32 -14.58 -4.88
CA ARG A 320 6.47 -13.25 -5.46
C ARG A 320 7.45 -12.43 -4.63
N ASP A 321 8.31 -11.65 -5.31
CA ASP A 321 9.36 -10.84 -4.68
C ASP A 321 10.28 -11.69 -3.76
N PHE A 322 10.63 -12.93 -4.18
CA PHE A 322 11.37 -13.90 -3.38
C PHE A 322 12.71 -13.35 -2.88
N TRP A 323 13.60 -12.96 -3.81
CA TRP A 323 14.92 -12.46 -3.46
C TRP A 323 14.88 -11.09 -2.78
N GLN A 324 13.85 -10.27 -3.08
CA GLN A 324 13.69 -8.95 -2.46
C GLN A 324 13.36 -9.08 -0.97
N ASN A 325 12.65 -10.13 -0.59
CA ASN A 325 12.24 -10.41 0.78
C ASN A 325 13.16 -11.42 1.49
N TRP A 326 14.45 -11.41 1.15
CA TRP A 326 15.42 -12.28 1.82
C TRP A 326 15.41 -12.12 3.36
N PRO A 327 15.82 -13.15 4.16
CA PRO A 327 16.17 -14.50 3.77
C PRO A 327 14.96 -15.34 3.34
N LYS A 328 15.17 -16.25 2.36
CA LYS A 328 14.15 -17.19 1.87
C LYS A 328 14.80 -18.49 1.46
N SER A 329 14.09 -19.60 1.56
CA SER A 329 14.55 -20.86 0.97
C SER A 329 13.46 -21.61 0.22
N LEU A 330 13.89 -22.46 -0.68
CA LEU A 330 13.10 -23.49 -1.32
C LEU A 330 13.83 -24.81 -1.17
N GLU A 331 13.11 -25.85 -0.77
CA GLU A 331 13.68 -27.17 -0.57
C GLU A 331 12.83 -28.20 -1.26
N THR A 332 13.48 -29.16 -1.90
CA THR A 332 12.85 -30.34 -2.49
C THR A 332 13.43 -31.60 -1.87
N GLY A 333 12.61 -32.59 -1.68
CA GLY A 333 13.01 -33.92 -1.19
C GLY A 333 11.95 -34.97 -1.54
N PRO A 334 12.15 -36.25 -1.21
CA PRO A 334 11.23 -37.32 -1.56
C PRO A 334 9.83 -37.09 -0.97
N GLY A 335 8.87 -36.74 -1.82
CA GLY A 335 7.49 -36.49 -1.44
C GLY A 335 7.25 -35.20 -0.66
N GLU A 336 8.22 -34.30 -0.61
CA GLU A 336 8.09 -33.07 0.16
C GLU A 336 8.79 -31.89 -0.49
N MET A 337 8.09 -30.75 -0.48
CA MET A 337 8.62 -29.45 -0.87
C MET A 337 8.37 -28.45 0.26
N ARG A 338 9.38 -27.63 0.60
CA ARG A 338 9.32 -26.61 1.64
C ARG A 338 9.59 -25.22 1.07
N VAL A 339 8.78 -24.28 1.49
CA VAL A 339 9.00 -22.85 1.27
C VAL A 339 9.36 -22.22 2.60
N GLY A 340 10.63 -21.89 2.78
CA GLY A 340 11.13 -21.19 3.95
C GLY A 340 10.78 -19.71 3.89
N ILE A 341 9.73 -19.32 4.60
CA ILE A 341 9.35 -17.91 4.80
C ILE A 341 10.38 -17.24 5.70
N CYS A 342 10.78 -17.90 6.76
CA CYS A 342 11.94 -17.62 7.60
C CYS A 342 12.78 -18.91 7.64
N PRO A 343 13.68 -19.14 6.69
CA PRO A 343 14.50 -20.34 6.69
C PRO A 343 15.52 -20.32 7.81
N GLN A 344 15.78 -21.48 8.41
CA GLN A 344 16.85 -21.63 9.39
C GLN A 344 18.22 -21.27 8.78
N PHE A 345 19.05 -20.56 9.55
CA PHE A 345 20.39 -20.17 9.15
C PHE A 345 21.38 -20.30 10.31
N PRO A 346 22.67 -20.50 10.03
CA PRO A 346 23.68 -20.69 11.09
C PRO A 346 23.97 -19.38 11.82
N LYS A 347 24.27 -19.49 13.12
CA LYS A 347 24.81 -18.40 13.92
C LYS A 347 26.07 -17.84 13.25
N GLY A 348 26.22 -16.52 13.25
CA GLY A 348 27.36 -15.84 12.64
C GLY A 348 27.17 -15.46 11.16
N LEU A 349 26.14 -15.96 10.47
CA LEU A 349 25.93 -15.64 9.05
C LEU A 349 25.69 -14.14 8.82
N TYR A 350 24.97 -13.50 9.69
CA TYR A 350 24.60 -12.08 9.59
C TYR A 350 25.28 -11.20 10.67
N ASP A 351 25.99 -11.81 11.60
CA ASP A 351 26.67 -11.13 12.70
C ASP A 351 28.04 -10.56 12.31
N GLY A 352 28.58 -9.61 13.12
CA GLY A 352 29.91 -9.07 12.96
C GLY A 352 30.10 -8.12 11.79
N ARG A 353 29.06 -7.59 11.26
CA ARG A 353 29.06 -6.59 10.19
C ARG A 353 29.29 -5.19 10.76
N PRO A 354 29.68 -4.20 9.91
CA PRO A 354 29.73 -2.80 10.35
C PRO A 354 28.38 -2.38 10.94
N VAL A 355 28.40 -1.68 12.09
CA VAL A 355 27.20 -1.32 12.87
C VAL A 355 26.11 -0.69 12.02
N LYS A 356 26.45 0.25 11.12
CA LYS A 356 25.48 0.91 10.25
C LYS A 356 24.81 -0.08 9.29
N GLU A 357 25.55 -1.01 8.73
CA GLU A 357 25.02 -2.04 7.84
C GLU A 357 24.14 -3.02 8.62
N GLU A 358 24.59 -3.45 9.79
CA GLU A 358 23.85 -4.35 10.66
C GLU A 358 22.51 -3.72 11.09
N CYS A 359 22.54 -2.50 11.58
CA CYS A 359 21.36 -1.76 11.99
C CYS A 359 20.39 -1.46 10.81
N LYS A 360 20.91 -1.35 9.60
CA LYS A 360 20.11 -1.10 8.41
C LYS A 360 19.48 -2.36 7.84
N LEU A 361 20.25 -3.44 7.69
CA LEU A 361 19.84 -4.60 6.89
C LEU A 361 19.58 -5.86 7.71
N TYR A 362 20.33 -6.09 8.80
CA TYR A 362 20.40 -7.38 9.48
C TYR A 362 19.92 -7.36 10.92
N TYR A 363 19.33 -6.26 11.38
CA TYR A 363 18.94 -6.01 12.77
C TYR A 363 18.02 -7.09 13.38
N TYR A 364 17.25 -7.80 12.55
CA TYR A 364 16.33 -8.86 12.97
C TYR A 364 16.90 -10.28 12.79
N LEU A 365 18.19 -10.44 12.39
CA LEU A 365 18.83 -11.70 12.00
C LEU A 365 20.04 -12.04 12.85
N ARG A 366 20.06 -11.64 14.11
CA ARG A 366 21.21 -11.83 14.97
C ARG A 366 21.22 -13.20 15.66
N ASP A 367 22.42 -13.70 16.00
CA ASP A 367 22.64 -14.93 16.76
C ASP A 367 22.04 -16.20 16.15
N GLY A 368 21.80 -16.19 14.83
CA GLY A 368 21.24 -17.34 14.12
C GLY A 368 19.72 -17.45 14.21
N VAL A 369 19.02 -16.43 14.69
CA VAL A 369 17.57 -16.41 14.87
C VAL A 369 16.93 -15.14 14.34
N TYR A 370 15.66 -15.23 13.99
CA TYR A 370 14.83 -14.04 13.70
C TYR A 370 14.32 -13.43 15.00
N SER A 371 14.34 -12.12 15.09
CA SER A 371 13.77 -11.38 16.22
C SER A 371 12.67 -10.45 15.70
N PHE A 372 11.42 -10.76 16.03
CA PHE A 372 10.26 -9.96 15.62
C PHE A 372 9.70 -9.17 16.80
N LYS A 373 9.51 -7.88 16.59
CA LYS A 373 8.85 -6.99 17.54
C LYS A 373 7.37 -7.34 17.67
N MET A 374 6.81 -7.21 18.86
CA MET A 374 5.37 -7.36 19.11
C MET A 374 4.59 -6.44 18.16
N GLY A 375 3.56 -6.97 17.53
CA GLY A 375 2.72 -6.25 16.60
C GLY A 375 3.22 -6.19 15.15
N THR A 376 4.40 -6.72 14.84
CA THR A 376 4.88 -6.83 13.45
C THR A 376 4.14 -7.93 12.72
N ALA A 377 3.75 -7.68 11.49
CA ALA A 377 3.25 -8.67 10.56
C ALA A 377 4.12 -8.74 9.30
N ARG A 378 3.97 -9.80 8.51
CA ARG A 378 4.49 -9.85 7.13
C ARG A 378 3.66 -10.75 6.26
N THR A 379 3.33 -10.27 5.08
CA THR A 379 2.56 -10.98 4.05
C THR A 379 3.48 -11.45 2.94
N HIS A 380 3.29 -12.70 2.52
CA HIS A 380 3.97 -13.31 1.39
C HIS A 380 2.95 -13.84 0.39
N GLU A 381 3.13 -13.49 -0.87
CA GLU A 381 2.29 -13.97 -1.98
C GLU A 381 2.95 -15.19 -2.60
N LEU A 382 2.25 -16.34 -2.58
CA LEU A 382 2.68 -17.58 -3.19
C LEU A 382 1.71 -17.95 -4.32
N TRP A 383 2.26 -18.46 -5.41
CA TRP A 383 1.50 -19.03 -6.50
C TRP A 383 1.83 -20.50 -6.61
N THR A 384 0.81 -21.34 -6.56
CA THR A 384 0.95 -22.77 -6.71
C THR A 384 0.22 -23.21 -7.96
N THR A 385 0.91 -23.88 -8.86
CA THR A 385 0.30 -24.44 -10.09
C THR A 385 0.45 -25.94 -10.13
N PHE A 386 -0.48 -26.62 -10.81
CA PHE A 386 -0.54 -28.06 -10.96
C PHE A 386 -0.48 -28.39 -12.46
N TYR A 387 0.17 -29.51 -12.79
CA TYR A 387 0.41 -29.92 -14.17
C TYR A 387 0.26 -31.45 -14.32
N ALA A 388 -0.13 -31.91 -15.52
CA ALA A 388 -0.48 -33.32 -15.80
C ALA A 388 0.74 -34.17 -16.11
N ASP A 389 1.68 -33.75 -16.87
CA ASP A 389 2.80 -34.56 -17.39
C ASP A 389 4.10 -34.29 -16.60
N SER A 390 5.21 -34.71 -17.12
CA SER A 390 6.53 -34.31 -16.57
C SER A 390 6.67 -32.79 -16.53
N ALA A 391 7.36 -32.29 -15.51
CA ALA A 391 7.60 -30.85 -15.36
C ALA A 391 8.39 -30.28 -16.56
N ASP A 392 7.76 -29.30 -17.25
CA ASP A 392 8.45 -28.44 -18.22
C ASP A 392 9.03 -27.24 -17.48
N ALA A 393 10.35 -27.24 -17.25
CA ALA A 393 11.05 -26.20 -16.52
C ALA A 393 10.90 -24.81 -17.18
N ASP A 394 10.87 -24.74 -18.51
CA ASP A 394 10.70 -23.48 -19.23
C ASP A 394 9.28 -22.94 -19.12
N ALA A 395 8.27 -23.81 -19.22
CA ALA A 395 6.86 -23.42 -19.04
C ALA A 395 6.61 -22.93 -17.61
N LEU A 396 7.11 -23.66 -16.61
CA LEU A 396 7.03 -23.24 -15.20
C LEU A 396 7.79 -21.93 -14.95
N GLY A 397 8.98 -21.78 -15.50
CA GLY A 397 9.74 -20.53 -15.43
C GLY A 397 8.99 -19.34 -16.05
N ARG A 398 8.32 -19.53 -17.20
CA ARG A 398 7.44 -18.51 -17.79
C ARG A 398 6.24 -18.20 -16.89
N PHE A 399 5.60 -19.23 -16.33
CA PHE A 399 4.48 -19.05 -15.39
C PHE A 399 4.88 -18.21 -14.18
N PHE A 400 5.98 -18.55 -13.49
CA PHE A 400 6.42 -17.80 -12.31
C PHE A 400 6.95 -16.42 -12.65
N ARG A 401 7.52 -16.20 -13.82
CA ARG A 401 7.81 -14.85 -14.32
C ARG A 401 6.53 -14.03 -14.49
N ALA A 402 5.48 -14.66 -14.99
CA ALA A 402 4.17 -14.04 -15.11
C ALA A 402 3.59 -13.59 -13.77
N THR A 403 3.75 -14.36 -12.70
CA THR A 403 3.22 -14.03 -11.38
C THR A 403 3.92 -12.86 -10.71
N GLN A 404 5.19 -12.57 -11.09
CA GLN A 404 5.92 -11.41 -10.53
C GLN A 404 5.28 -10.06 -10.91
N GLN A 405 4.58 -10.01 -12.05
CA GLN A 405 3.94 -8.79 -12.55
C GLN A 405 2.47 -9.07 -12.92
N PRO A 406 1.52 -8.92 -11.99
CA PRO A 406 0.10 -9.10 -12.24
C PRO A 406 -0.40 -8.21 -13.38
N LEU A 407 -1.36 -8.69 -14.15
CA LEU A 407 -2.02 -7.87 -15.16
C LEU A 407 -2.94 -6.83 -14.50
N LEU A 408 -2.98 -5.64 -15.09
CA LEU A 408 -3.85 -4.54 -14.68
C LEU A 408 -4.69 -4.10 -15.87
N ALA A 409 -5.98 -3.87 -15.65
CA ALA A 409 -6.83 -3.13 -16.56
C ALA A 409 -6.78 -1.65 -16.19
N GLN A 410 -6.28 -0.84 -17.09
CA GLN A 410 -6.02 0.58 -16.86
C GLN A 410 -6.93 1.43 -17.71
N SER A 411 -7.71 2.31 -17.08
CA SER A 411 -8.41 3.40 -17.77
C SER A 411 -7.44 4.55 -18.11
N THR A 412 -7.85 5.43 -19.03
CA THR A 412 -6.99 6.56 -19.40
C THR A 412 -6.84 7.56 -18.24
N PRO A 413 -5.69 8.25 -18.11
CA PRO A 413 -5.52 9.31 -17.13
C PRO A 413 -6.58 10.44 -17.23
N ALA A 414 -7.07 10.71 -18.43
CA ALA A 414 -8.15 11.67 -18.65
C ALA A 414 -9.46 11.20 -18.01
N HIS A 415 -9.81 9.92 -18.15
CA HIS A 415 -10.98 9.33 -17.47
C HIS A 415 -10.84 9.40 -15.95
N VAL A 416 -9.68 9.01 -15.41
CA VAL A 416 -9.41 9.09 -13.97
C VAL A 416 -9.63 10.52 -13.44
N SER A 417 -9.04 11.51 -14.10
CA SER A 417 -9.20 12.91 -13.73
C SER A 417 -10.67 13.37 -13.79
N ALA A 418 -11.40 12.98 -14.84
CA ALA A 418 -12.80 13.34 -15.01
C ALA A 418 -13.72 12.68 -13.99
N SER A 419 -13.36 11.51 -13.46
CA SER A 419 -14.13 10.79 -12.44
C SER A 419 -14.17 11.51 -11.09
N LEU A 420 -13.16 12.28 -10.76
CA LEU A 420 -12.94 12.90 -9.44
C LEU A 420 -12.85 11.91 -8.27
N ALA A 421 -12.72 10.61 -8.56
CA ALA A 421 -12.78 9.56 -7.54
C ALA A 421 -11.65 9.60 -6.50
N LEU A 422 -10.54 10.27 -6.76
CA LEU A 422 -9.47 10.56 -5.80
C LEU A 422 -9.21 12.08 -5.66
N GLY A 423 -10.24 12.90 -5.91
CA GLY A 423 -10.12 14.35 -5.88
C GLY A 423 -9.86 14.96 -7.24
N ASP A 424 -9.69 16.26 -7.26
CA ASP A 424 -9.60 17.06 -8.50
C ASP A 424 -8.14 17.34 -8.87
N PHE A 425 -7.56 16.51 -9.72
CA PHE A 425 -6.22 16.70 -10.28
C PHE A 425 -6.19 16.43 -11.78
N PRO A 426 -5.41 17.19 -12.57
CA PRO A 426 -5.30 16.97 -14.00
C PRO A 426 -4.39 15.79 -14.33
N PRO A 427 -4.59 15.12 -15.50
CA PRO A 427 -3.64 14.16 -16.01
C PRO A 427 -2.28 14.85 -16.30
N ALA A 428 -1.23 14.04 -16.47
CA ALA A 428 0.03 14.54 -17.01
C ALA A 428 -0.18 15.16 -18.41
N ASP A 429 0.42 16.31 -18.63
CA ASP A 429 0.29 17.05 -19.88
C ASP A 429 1.62 17.69 -20.26
N ALA A 430 2.25 17.16 -21.29
CA ALA A 430 3.55 17.59 -21.77
C ALA A 430 3.57 19.03 -22.31
N ARG A 431 2.41 19.68 -22.49
CA ARG A 431 2.34 21.10 -22.88
C ARG A 431 2.13 22.01 -21.69
N LYS A 432 1.19 21.65 -20.81
CA LYS A 432 0.81 22.50 -19.67
C LYS A 432 1.73 22.33 -18.46
N PHE A 433 2.17 21.09 -18.18
CA PHE A 433 2.89 20.75 -16.96
C PHE A 433 4.26 20.11 -17.24
N ALA A 434 4.83 20.34 -18.43
CA ALA A 434 6.05 19.69 -18.91
C ALA A 434 7.21 19.68 -17.88
N ARG A 435 7.48 20.84 -17.25
CA ARG A 435 8.59 20.97 -16.28
C ARG A 435 8.30 20.24 -14.98
N TYR A 436 7.06 20.31 -14.48
CA TYR A 436 6.63 19.60 -13.29
C TYR A 436 6.69 18.07 -13.50
N ASP A 437 6.11 17.59 -14.59
CA ASP A 437 6.10 16.14 -14.90
C ASP A 437 7.52 15.62 -15.16
N ALA A 438 8.40 16.42 -15.79
CA ALA A 438 9.81 16.08 -15.96
C ALA A 438 10.55 15.98 -14.63
N TRP A 439 10.34 16.93 -13.71
CA TRP A 439 10.93 16.89 -12.37
C TRP A 439 10.49 15.65 -11.59
N LEU A 440 9.19 15.36 -11.54
CA LEU A 440 8.66 14.18 -10.85
C LEU A 440 9.21 12.88 -11.42
N ASN A 441 9.26 12.75 -12.75
CA ASN A 441 9.83 11.58 -13.38
C ASN A 441 11.33 11.43 -13.04
N ALA A 442 12.09 12.52 -13.05
CA ALA A 442 13.51 12.49 -12.71
C ALA A 442 13.75 12.05 -11.25
N LEU A 443 12.96 12.58 -10.30
CA LEU A 443 13.01 12.14 -8.90
C LEU A 443 12.66 10.66 -8.75
N PHE A 444 11.66 10.19 -9.48
CA PHE A 444 11.29 8.78 -9.45
C PHE A 444 12.38 7.86 -10.02
N GLN A 445 13.03 8.26 -11.11
CA GLN A 445 14.18 7.51 -11.64
C GLN A 445 15.31 7.43 -10.61
N LEU A 446 15.64 8.54 -9.95
CA LEU A 446 16.63 8.54 -8.86
C LEU A 446 16.19 7.63 -7.70
N HIS A 447 14.93 7.68 -7.30
CA HIS A 447 14.41 6.80 -6.25
C HIS A 447 14.58 5.31 -6.60
N LEU A 448 14.32 4.93 -7.84
CA LEU A 448 14.55 3.55 -8.29
C LEU A 448 16.03 3.16 -8.30
N GLN A 449 16.93 4.09 -8.64
CA GLN A 449 18.37 3.89 -8.59
C GLN A 449 18.87 3.80 -7.15
N ASP A 450 18.46 4.69 -6.29
CA ASP A 450 18.83 4.73 -4.88
C ASP A 450 18.52 3.42 -4.17
N ARG A 451 17.38 2.77 -4.48
CA ARG A 451 17.01 1.46 -3.91
C ARG A 451 18.10 0.39 -4.12
N GLU A 452 18.71 0.37 -5.30
CA GLU A 452 19.80 -0.58 -5.59
C GLU A 452 21.08 -0.21 -4.83
N VAL A 453 21.45 1.08 -4.81
CA VAL A 453 22.65 1.59 -4.14
C VAL A 453 22.55 1.41 -2.63
N VAL A 454 21.40 1.74 -2.08
CA VAL A 454 21.16 1.70 -0.64
C VAL A 454 20.72 0.32 -0.17
N ARG A 455 20.40 -0.61 -1.08
CA ARG A 455 19.96 -1.97 -0.77
C ARG A 455 18.67 -1.97 0.06
N GLU A 456 17.59 -1.35 -0.44
CA GLU A 456 16.26 -1.33 0.23
C GLU A 456 15.53 -2.67 0.08
N TYR A 457 16.18 -3.74 0.51
CA TYR A 457 15.73 -5.12 0.42
C TYR A 457 15.84 -5.84 1.75
N GLY A 458 15.16 -6.96 1.87
CA GLY A 458 15.04 -7.76 3.09
C GLY A 458 13.59 -7.83 3.57
N MET A 459 13.23 -8.91 4.23
CA MET A 459 11.85 -9.22 4.58
C MET A 459 11.13 -8.09 5.35
N LEU A 460 11.81 -7.42 6.29
CA LEU A 460 11.24 -6.31 7.04
C LEU A 460 11.56 -4.93 6.45
N ASN A 461 12.33 -4.86 5.35
CA ASN A 461 12.77 -3.60 4.76
C ASN A 461 12.12 -3.33 3.40
N PHE A 462 11.88 -4.40 2.62
CA PHE A 462 11.36 -4.27 1.26
C PHE A 462 10.02 -3.58 1.22
N GLY A 463 9.97 -2.48 0.49
CA GLY A 463 8.81 -1.60 0.35
C GLY A 463 9.01 -0.22 0.98
N ASP A 464 9.88 -0.07 1.97
CA ASP A 464 10.24 1.24 2.52
C ASP A 464 11.40 1.89 1.76
N TRP A 465 11.80 3.05 2.18
CA TRP A 465 12.95 3.81 1.69
C TRP A 465 13.90 4.19 2.83
N TYR A 466 15.20 4.25 2.54
CA TYR A 466 16.23 4.58 3.51
C TYR A 466 16.86 5.93 3.23
N ASN A 467 16.93 6.79 4.24
CA ASN A 467 17.54 8.10 4.17
C ASN A 467 19.01 8.03 4.57
N ILE A 468 19.91 8.20 3.62
CA ILE A 468 21.37 8.16 3.87
C ILE A 468 21.82 9.32 4.78
N LYS A 469 21.19 10.49 4.66
CA LYS A 469 21.57 11.67 5.44
C LYS A 469 21.28 11.50 6.93
N TRP A 470 20.18 10.80 7.25
CA TRP A 470 19.74 10.60 8.63
C TRP A 470 20.03 9.19 9.15
N ASP A 471 20.63 8.33 8.31
CA ASP A 471 20.87 6.91 8.60
C ASP A 471 19.62 6.23 9.19
N SER A 472 18.48 6.37 8.52
CA SER A 472 17.21 5.86 9.04
C SER A 472 16.22 5.42 7.96
N TRP A 473 15.44 4.39 8.27
CA TRP A 473 14.25 4.01 7.51
C TRP A 473 13.14 5.04 7.71
N GLY A 474 12.45 5.39 6.62
CA GLY A 474 11.48 6.48 6.59
C GLY A 474 10.10 6.14 7.11
N ASN A 475 9.74 4.87 7.23
CA ASN A 475 8.36 4.40 7.43
C ASN A 475 7.40 5.04 6.44
N LEU A 476 7.85 5.17 5.19
CA LEU A 476 7.05 5.74 4.09
C LEU A 476 6.48 7.13 4.39
N GLU A 477 7.22 7.95 5.14
CA GLU A 477 6.81 9.29 5.59
C GLU A 477 6.20 10.08 4.43
N TYR A 478 5.12 10.80 4.73
CA TYR A 478 4.24 11.51 3.81
C TYR A 478 3.46 10.61 2.84
N ASP A 479 3.17 9.37 3.25
CA ASP A 479 2.33 8.43 2.50
C ASP A 479 2.85 8.15 1.09
N THR A 480 4.06 7.59 1.02
CA THR A 480 4.75 7.28 -0.25
C THR A 480 3.88 6.46 -1.20
N ALA A 481 3.06 5.55 -0.67
CA ALA A 481 2.17 4.73 -1.49
C ALA A 481 1.12 5.59 -2.21
N HIS A 482 0.45 6.51 -1.51
CA HIS A 482 -0.50 7.46 -2.08
C HIS A 482 0.15 8.31 -3.18
N CYS A 483 1.32 8.85 -2.89
CA CYS A 483 2.05 9.70 -3.81
C CYS A 483 2.31 9.02 -5.15
N PHE A 484 2.74 7.76 -5.12
CA PHE A 484 3.02 7.02 -6.35
C PHE A 484 1.76 6.48 -7.03
N PHE A 485 0.71 6.11 -6.30
CA PHE A 485 -0.58 5.79 -6.93
C PHE A 485 -1.18 6.99 -7.65
N LEU A 486 -1.08 8.21 -7.09
CA LEU A 486 -1.48 9.43 -7.79
C LEU A 486 -0.71 9.62 -9.10
N GLN A 487 0.61 9.39 -9.09
CA GLN A 487 1.40 9.52 -10.33
C GLN A 487 1.06 8.43 -11.34
N TYR A 488 0.82 7.19 -10.91
CA TYR A 488 0.28 6.14 -11.77
C TYR A 488 -1.02 6.59 -12.45
N LEU A 489 -1.96 7.11 -11.69
CA LEU A 489 -3.26 7.57 -12.18
C LEU A 489 -3.17 8.78 -13.09
N ARG A 490 -2.19 9.68 -12.87
CA ARG A 490 -1.94 10.84 -13.73
C ARG A 490 -1.23 10.50 -15.03
N THR A 491 -0.33 9.53 -15.01
CA THR A 491 0.61 9.26 -16.12
C THR A 491 0.29 7.99 -16.89
N GLY A 492 -0.32 7.01 -16.24
CA GLY A 492 -0.48 5.65 -16.75
C GLY A 492 0.81 4.81 -16.69
N ASP A 493 1.89 5.33 -16.09
CA ASP A 493 3.15 4.59 -15.97
C ASP A 493 3.08 3.55 -14.86
N ARG A 494 3.07 2.28 -15.25
CA ARG A 494 2.98 1.14 -14.35
C ARG A 494 4.06 1.09 -13.27
N ARG A 495 5.24 1.62 -13.51
CA ARG A 495 6.34 1.59 -12.55
C ARG A 495 5.99 2.28 -11.23
N TYR A 496 5.18 3.37 -11.32
CA TYR A 496 4.63 4.01 -10.13
C TYR A 496 3.68 3.10 -9.37
N PHE A 497 2.79 2.36 -10.06
CA PHE A 497 1.89 1.40 -9.43
C PHE A 497 2.67 0.29 -8.70
N ASP A 498 3.65 -0.31 -9.37
CA ASP A 498 4.43 -1.41 -8.79
C ASP A 498 5.16 -0.96 -7.52
N ARG A 499 5.75 0.24 -7.55
CA ARG A 499 6.43 0.80 -6.37
C ARG A 499 5.45 1.19 -5.26
N ALA A 500 4.30 1.78 -5.60
CA ALA A 500 3.25 2.10 -4.64
C ALA A 500 2.68 0.86 -3.95
N ALA A 501 2.46 -0.22 -4.70
CA ALA A 501 1.96 -1.48 -4.14
C ALA A 501 2.97 -2.13 -3.17
N GLN A 502 4.28 -2.06 -3.47
CA GLN A 502 5.34 -2.49 -2.55
C GLN A 502 5.36 -1.65 -1.27
N ALA A 503 5.22 -0.33 -1.41
CA ALA A 503 5.16 0.58 -0.28
C ALA A 503 3.90 0.32 0.59
N ALA A 504 2.74 0.17 -0.02
CA ALA A 504 1.51 -0.17 0.69
C ALA A 504 1.63 -1.51 1.44
N GLY A 505 2.26 -2.53 0.81
CA GLY A 505 2.51 -3.83 1.44
C GLY A 505 3.41 -3.72 2.67
N HIS A 506 4.50 -2.95 2.57
CA HIS A 506 5.37 -2.68 3.72
C HIS A 506 4.63 -1.97 4.85
N PHE A 507 3.94 -0.88 4.53
CA PHE A 507 3.19 -0.09 5.50
C PHE A 507 2.17 -0.93 6.26
N MET A 508 1.37 -1.72 5.52
CA MET A 508 0.35 -2.59 6.12
C MET A 508 0.90 -3.61 7.10
N ASP A 509 2.13 -4.06 6.92
CA ASP A 509 2.70 -5.17 7.67
C ASP A 509 3.69 -4.73 8.75
N VAL A 510 4.60 -3.80 8.42
CA VAL A 510 5.73 -3.44 9.29
C VAL A 510 5.48 -2.14 10.03
N ASP A 511 4.91 -1.14 9.36
CA ASP A 511 4.72 0.18 9.95
C ASP A 511 3.49 0.25 10.86
N VAL A 512 2.43 -0.50 10.54
CA VAL A 512 1.23 -0.56 11.38
C VAL A 512 1.41 -1.58 12.51
N VAL A 513 0.98 -1.21 13.71
CA VAL A 513 0.99 -2.06 14.90
C VAL A 513 -0.22 -3.00 14.87
N HIS A 514 -0.02 -4.31 14.87
CA HIS A 514 -1.10 -5.30 14.82
C HIS A 514 -1.48 -5.89 16.18
N ALA A 515 -0.59 -5.81 17.17
CA ALA A 515 -0.83 -6.31 18.51
C ALA A 515 -0.05 -5.52 19.55
N VAL A 516 -0.61 -5.42 20.75
CA VAL A 516 0.01 -4.77 21.91
C VAL A 516 -0.17 -5.64 23.15
N GLY A 517 0.70 -5.46 24.16
CA GLY A 517 0.65 -6.15 25.44
C GLY A 517 1.45 -5.39 26.50
N GLU A 518 1.42 -5.86 27.75
CA GLU A 518 2.05 -5.22 28.87
C GLU A 518 3.55 -4.93 28.64
N LYS A 519 4.26 -5.86 28.02
CA LYS A 519 5.70 -5.71 27.73
C LYS A 519 5.97 -4.54 26.79
N LEU A 520 5.09 -4.29 25.81
CA LEU A 520 5.19 -3.12 24.95
C LEU A 520 4.79 -1.86 25.68
N HIS A 521 3.68 -1.88 26.43
CA HIS A 521 3.21 -0.71 27.18
C HIS A 521 4.19 -0.25 28.29
N ALA A 522 4.96 -1.18 28.84
CA ALA A 522 6.02 -0.86 29.81
C ALA A 522 7.25 -0.16 29.18
N PHE A 523 7.35 -0.19 27.84
CA PHE A 523 8.46 0.46 27.18
C PHE A 523 8.23 1.99 27.08
N PRO A 524 9.26 2.82 27.30
CA PRO A 524 9.12 4.28 27.24
C PRO A 524 8.49 4.78 25.93
N GLY A 525 7.49 5.62 26.02
CA GLY A 525 6.76 6.18 24.86
C GLY A 525 5.71 5.27 24.24
N SER A 526 5.46 4.06 24.80
CA SER A 526 4.50 3.10 24.23
C SER A 526 3.26 2.86 25.10
N ALA A 527 3.12 3.51 26.24
CA ALA A 527 2.05 3.24 27.22
C ALA A 527 0.63 3.32 26.63
N ASN A 528 0.40 4.18 25.66
CA ASN A 528 -0.91 4.39 25.02
C ASN A 528 -1.01 3.77 23.62
N MET A 529 -0.05 2.95 23.22
CA MET A 529 -0.11 2.30 21.91
C MET A 529 -1.29 1.34 21.81
N ARG A 530 -1.87 1.29 20.61
CA ARG A 530 -2.98 0.40 20.26
C ARG A 530 -2.71 -0.22 18.89
N PRO A 531 -3.29 -1.38 18.59
CA PRO A 531 -3.30 -1.88 17.21
C PRO A 531 -3.88 -0.80 16.29
N GLY A 532 -3.25 -0.57 15.14
CA GLY A 532 -3.61 0.49 14.20
C GLY A 532 -2.80 1.77 14.30
N HIS A 533 -2.07 2.01 15.39
CA HIS A 533 -1.06 3.08 15.37
C HIS A 533 0.06 2.77 14.38
N VAL A 534 0.70 3.81 13.87
CA VAL A 534 1.86 3.70 12.97
C VAL A 534 3.13 4.01 13.76
N TRP A 535 4.15 3.17 13.61
CA TRP A 535 5.46 3.38 14.21
C TRP A 535 6.13 4.63 13.65
N LEU A 536 6.91 5.31 14.47
CA LEU A 536 7.68 6.48 14.06
C LEU A 536 8.98 6.03 13.38
N HIS A 537 9.19 6.41 12.12
CA HIS A 537 10.44 6.20 11.37
C HIS A 537 11.04 4.79 11.59
N GLN A 538 12.36 4.70 11.76
CA GLN A 538 13.09 3.44 11.96
C GLN A 538 12.55 2.52 13.07
N VAL A 539 11.71 3.01 13.96
CA VAL A 539 11.10 2.19 15.02
C VAL A 539 10.23 1.07 14.44
N GLY A 540 9.59 1.29 13.30
CA GLY A 540 8.88 0.24 12.56
C GLY A 540 9.76 -0.97 12.29
N HIS A 541 10.97 -0.73 11.83
CA HIS A 541 11.96 -1.75 11.48
C HIS A 541 12.64 -2.34 12.70
N THR A 542 13.53 -1.59 13.30
CA THR A 542 14.39 -2.07 14.39
C THR A 542 13.65 -2.31 15.69
N GLY A 543 12.40 -1.85 15.77
CA GLY A 543 11.64 -1.93 17.00
C GLY A 543 12.04 -0.87 18.02
N GLY A 544 12.98 0.01 17.69
CA GLY A 544 13.60 0.88 18.69
C GLY A 544 14.36 0.13 19.80
N TYR A 545 14.40 -1.21 19.65
CA TYR A 545 14.91 -2.16 20.66
C TYR A 545 16.16 -2.87 20.19
N TYR A 546 16.63 -2.58 19.02
CA TYR A 546 17.90 -3.06 18.55
C TYR A 546 18.97 -2.47 19.43
N GLY A 547 19.86 -3.32 19.94
CA GLY A 547 20.87 -2.89 20.87
C GLY A 547 21.69 -1.74 20.32
N ARG A 548 21.68 -0.63 21.06
CA ARG A 548 22.54 0.50 20.76
C ARG A 548 24.00 0.09 20.97
N TYR A 549 24.84 0.31 19.95
CA TYR A 549 26.26 0.12 20.08
C TYR A 549 26.86 1.32 20.82
N VAL A 550 27.21 1.11 22.08
CA VAL A 550 27.85 2.12 22.94
C VAL A 550 29.08 1.47 23.56
N ASP A 551 30.21 2.16 23.55
CA ASP A 551 31.48 1.70 24.14
C ASP A 551 31.92 0.30 23.67
N GLY A 552 31.74 0.02 22.38
CA GLY A 552 32.12 -1.24 21.78
C GLY A 552 31.20 -2.42 22.09
N LYS A 553 30.01 -2.19 22.68
CA LYS A 553 29.04 -3.23 23.04
C LYS A 553 27.63 -2.86 22.61
N TYR A 554 26.87 -3.89 22.23
CA TYR A 554 25.43 -3.75 22.04
C TYR A 554 24.70 -3.85 23.39
N HIS A 555 23.83 -2.91 23.65
CA HIS A 555 22.91 -2.96 24.76
C HIS A 555 21.56 -3.51 24.26
N ASP A 556 21.10 -4.59 24.84
CA ASP A 556 20.00 -5.42 24.32
C ASP A 556 18.63 -4.71 24.24
N ILE A 557 18.44 -3.63 24.92
CA ILE A 557 17.20 -2.84 24.87
C ILE A 557 17.58 -1.38 25.05
N ALA A 558 18.01 -0.74 23.97
CA ALA A 558 18.02 0.72 23.92
C ALA A 558 17.20 1.13 22.71
N PRO A 559 16.34 2.16 22.77
CA PRO A 559 15.77 2.71 21.56
C PRO A 559 16.93 3.02 20.64
N LEU A 560 16.88 2.53 19.41
CA LEU A 560 17.70 3.08 18.33
C LEU A 560 17.21 4.49 18.13
N ILE A 561 17.81 5.34 18.88
CA ILE A 561 17.58 6.76 18.81
C ILE A 561 18.20 7.18 17.50
N MET A 562 17.39 7.63 16.59
CA MET A 562 17.88 8.54 15.57
C MET A 562 18.75 9.57 16.29
N THR A 563 19.98 9.72 15.86
CA THR A 563 20.89 10.71 16.42
C THR A 563 20.30 12.10 16.18
N GLY A 564 19.60 12.66 17.16
CA GLY A 564 18.95 13.96 17.05
C GLY A 564 17.78 14.14 18.03
N PRO A 565 17.12 15.29 18.01
CA PRO A 565 16.04 15.62 18.94
C PRO A 565 14.73 14.79 18.77
N TYR A 566 14.72 13.82 17.88
CA TYR A 566 13.56 12.97 17.58
C TYR A 566 13.38 11.75 18.51
N GLN A 567 13.97 11.79 19.68
CA GLN A 567 13.85 10.77 20.73
C GLN A 567 12.45 10.68 21.37
N LEU A 568 11.41 11.07 20.65
CA LEU A 568 10.13 11.37 21.25
C LEU A 568 9.12 10.24 21.05
N GLY A 569 9.38 9.12 21.67
CA GLY A 569 8.39 8.06 21.75
C GLY A 569 8.38 7.13 20.53
N MET A 570 7.60 6.07 20.65
CA MET A 570 7.51 5.00 19.65
C MET A 570 6.59 5.36 18.49
N TYR A 571 5.71 6.32 18.70
CA TYR A 571 4.80 6.89 17.72
C TYR A 571 4.47 8.34 18.06
N ASN A 572 4.01 9.11 17.09
CA ASN A 572 3.32 10.38 17.33
C ASN A 572 2.22 10.59 16.28
N TYR A 573 1.30 11.49 16.57
CA TYR A 573 0.17 11.75 15.68
C TYR A 573 0.56 12.52 14.41
N GLY A 574 1.70 13.20 14.41
CA GLY A 574 2.25 13.87 13.24
C GLY A 574 2.82 12.92 12.17
N HIS A 575 2.76 11.60 12.39
CA HIS A 575 3.25 10.54 11.50
C HIS A 575 2.21 9.42 11.29
N GLN A 576 0.95 9.82 11.07
CA GLN A 576 -0.17 8.90 10.85
C GLN A 576 -0.83 9.22 9.51
N TRP A 577 -0.74 8.33 8.54
CA TRP A 577 -1.35 8.43 7.21
C TRP A 577 -1.94 7.10 6.79
N ILE A 578 -2.80 7.07 5.75
CA ILE A 578 -3.49 5.85 5.33
C ILE A 578 -4.00 5.89 3.88
N ALA A 579 -3.89 7.03 3.19
CA ALA A 579 -4.49 7.19 1.88
C ALA A 579 -3.98 6.16 0.87
N GLY A 580 -2.67 5.89 0.85
CA GLY A 580 -2.08 4.91 -0.06
C GLY A 580 -2.54 3.47 0.17
N VAL A 581 -2.96 3.12 1.39
CA VAL A 581 -3.53 1.80 1.67
C VAL A 581 -4.95 1.68 1.12
N PHE A 582 -5.77 2.74 1.24
CA PHE A 582 -7.08 2.80 0.58
C PHE A 582 -6.94 2.79 -0.94
N ASP A 583 -5.99 3.52 -1.51
CA ASP A 583 -5.73 3.51 -2.95
C ASP A 583 -5.37 2.10 -3.45
N HIS A 584 -4.54 1.38 -2.68
CA HIS A 584 -4.22 -0.01 -3.00
C HIS A 584 -5.47 -0.90 -3.02
N TYR A 585 -6.37 -0.73 -2.05
CA TYR A 585 -7.67 -1.41 -2.05
C TYR A 585 -8.50 -1.05 -3.27
N PHE A 586 -8.63 0.23 -3.59
CA PHE A 586 -9.44 0.68 -4.72
C PHE A 586 -8.93 0.16 -6.07
N LEU A 587 -7.62 0.16 -6.26
CA LEU A 587 -7.00 -0.25 -7.52
C LEU A 587 -6.94 -1.77 -7.72
N THR A 588 -6.96 -2.56 -6.64
CA THR A 588 -6.71 -4.01 -6.69
C THR A 588 -7.78 -4.89 -6.07
N GLY A 589 -8.69 -4.31 -5.29
CA GLY A 589 -9.63 -5.08 -4.46
C GLY A 589 -8.96 -5.85 -3.31
N ASN A 590 -7.71 -5.50 -2.92
CA ASN A 590 -6.99 -6.19 -1.86
C ASN A 590 -7.68 -6.02 -0.51
N ARG A 591 -8.24 -7.11 0.02
CA ARG A 591 -9.02 -7.10 1.27
C ARG A 591 -8.18 -6.85 2.52
N ARG A 592 -6.89 -7.23 2.50
CA ARG A 592 -5.99 -6.90 3.60
C ARG A 592 -5.76 -5.38 3.67
N ALA A 593 -5.67 -4.71 2.53
CA ALA A 593 -5.56 -3.25 2.51
C ALA A 593 -6.76 -2.58 3.18
N LEU A 594 -7.98 -3.01 2.86
CA LEU A 594 -9.18 -2.50 3.53
C LEU A 594 -9.19 -2.80 5.04
N GLU A 595 -8.79 -4.02 5.43
CA GLU A 595 -8.70 -4.47 6.83
C GLU A 595 -7.75 -3.59 7.65
N VAL A 596 -6.55 -3.35 7.13
CA VAL A 596 -5.53 -2.52 7.80
C VAL A 596 -5.89 -1.03 7.75
N ALA A 597 -6.44 -0.54 6.63
CA ALA A 597 -6.90 0.83 6.53
C ALA A 597 -7.97 1.15 7.57
N ARG A 598 -8.95 0.26 7.75
CA ARG A 598 -9.96 0.41 8.81
C ARG A 598 -9.36 0.34 10.20
N LEU A 599 -8.48 -0.65 10.47
CA LEU A 599 -7.81 -0.78 11.77
C LEU A 599 -7.11 0.52 12.18
N THR A 600 -6.36 1.13 11.28
CA THR A 600 -5.66 2.40 11.55
C THR A 600 -6.65 3.56 11.70
N SER A 601 -7.65 3.63 10.82
CA SER A 601 -8.65 4.71 10.85
C SER A 601 -9.50 4.67 12.12
N ASP A 602 -9.94 3.49 12.56
CA ASP A 602 -10.71 3.28 13.80
C ASP A 602 -9.89 3.72 15.02
N THR A 603 -8.61 3.35 15.05
CA THR A 603 -7.71 3.70 16.14
C THR A 603 -7.49 5.21 16.23
N ILE A 604 -7.28 5.88 15.10
CA ILE A 604 -7.07 7.33 15.09
C ILE A 604 -8.38 8.09 15.34
N ALA A 605 -9.51 7.63 14.83
CA ALA A 605 -10.82 8.20 15.12
C ALA A 605 -11.18 8.09 16.62
N ALA A 606 -10.83 6.97 17.25
CA ALA A 606 -11.02 6.76 18.68
C ALA A 606 -10.07 7.59 19.56
N ALA A 607 -8.80 7.70 19.16
CA ALA A 607 -7.81 8.54 19.83
C ALA A 607 -8.14 10.03 19.70
N CYS A 608 -8.61 10.42 18.53
CA CYS A 608 -9.12 11.74 18.17
C CYS A 608 -8.28 12.89 18.73
N PRO A 609 -7.00 13.05 18.35
CA PRO A 609 -6.16 14.12 18.87
C PRO A 609 -6.70 15.49 18.47
N THR A 610 -6.98 16.33 19.44
CA THR A 610 -7.58 17.66 19.27
C THR A 610 -6.68 18.78 19.76
N ARG A 611 -5.51 18.45 20.29
CA ARG A 611 -4.56 19.40 20.88
C ARG A 611 -3.17 19.17 20.32
N TYR A 612 -2.45 20.25 20.18
CA TYR A 612 -1.03 20.26 19.82
C TYR A 612 -0.31 21.34 20.66
N SER A 613 0.99 21.22 20.84
CA SER A 613 1.80 22.21 21.54
C SER A 613 2.51 23.15 20.55
N ASP A 614 3.43 22.58 19.79
CA ASP A 614 4.36 23.28 18.89
C ASP A 614 4.33 22.70 17.45
N HIS A 615 3.63 21.56 17.25
CA HIS A 615 3.51 20.88 15.96
C HIS A 615 2.04 20.71 15.58
N ILE A 616 1.49 21.65 14.82
CA ILE A 616 0.07 21.59 14.37
C ILE A 616 -0.22 20.32 13.55
N ARG A 617 0.80 19.71 12.93
CA ARG A 617 0.65 18.45 12.21
C ARG A 617 0.21 17.27 13.09
N ASP A 618 0.37 17.36 14.41
CA ASP A 618 -0.08 16.33 15.36
C ASP A 618 -1.62 16.22 15.41
N VAL A 619 -2.31 17.25 14.93
CA VAL A 619 -3.74 17.19 14.60
C VAL A 619 -3.95 17.13 13.09
N GLY A 620 -3.11 17.78 12.30
CA GLY A 620 -3.25 17.88 10.85
C GLY A 620 -3.23 16.53 10.14
N TRP A 621 -2.29 15.61 10.46
CA TRP A 621 -2.27 14.27 9.87
C TRP A 621 -3.45 13.40 10.28
N PRO A 622 -3.78 13.25 11.59
CA PRO A 622 -4.99 12.55 12.02
C PRO A 622 -6.26 13.10 11.38
N PHE A 623 -6.35 14.41 11.21
CA PHE A 623 -7.48 15.07 10.55
C PHE A 623 -7.60 14.65 9.07
N ASN A 624 -6.51 14.72 8.32
CA ASN A 624 -6.46 14.21 6.94
C ASN A 624 -6.80 12.72 6.86
N LEU A 625 -6.32 11.92 7.82
CA LEU A 625 -6.54 10.48 7.87
C LEU A 625 -8.03 10.14 8.03
N VAL A 626 -8.72 10.73 9.01
CA VAL A 626 -10.14 10.42 9.24
C VAL A 626 -11.04 10.97 8.11
N ILE A 627 -10.66 12.09 7.48
CA ILE A 627 -11.33 12.60 6.28
C ILE A 627 -11.19 11.60 5.13
N THR A 628 -9.97 11.12 4.87
CA THR A 628 -9.71 10.08 3.87
C THR A 628 -10.53 8.81 4.14
N ALA A 629 -10.58 8.37 5.40
CA ALA A 629 -11.37 7.20 5.79
C ALA A 629 -12.88 7.40 5.54
N TYR A 630 -13.40 8.60 5.84
CA TYR A 630 -14.78 8.96 5.49
C TYR A 630 -15.03 8.94 3.99
N GLU A 631 -14.16 9.60 3.21
CA GLU A 631 -14.27 9.63 1.75
C GLU A 631 -14.17 8.23 1.12
N ALA A 632 -13.40 7.33 1.75
CA ALA A 632 -13.20 5.97 1.29
C ALA A 632 -14.37 5.03 1.61
N THR A 633 -15.01 5.21 2.75
CA THR A 633 -15.96 4.23 3.31
C THR A 633 -17.40 4.75 3.44
N GLY A 634 -17.60 6.06 3.44
CA GLY A 634 -18.87 6.70 3.76
C GLY A 634 -19.26 6.59 5.25
N ASP A 635 -18.40 6.03 6.10
CA ASP A 635 -18.70 5.82 7.52
C ASP A 635 -18.70 7.15 8.29
N LYS A 636 -19.87 7.55 8.75
CA LYS A 636 -20.09 8.81 9.46
C LYS A 636 -19.33 8.93 10.78
N SER A 637 -18.84 7.84 11.35
CA SER A 637 -18.03 7.88 12.58
C SER A 637 -16.71 8.59 12.35
N TYR A 638 -16.10 8.45 11.16
CA TYR A 638 -14.91 9.18 10.77
C TYR A 638 -15.17 10.67 10.56
N LEU A 639 -16.30 11.02 9.94
CA LEU A 639 -16.69 12.44 9.83
C LEU A 639 -16.92 13.06 11.21
N ALA A 640 -17.58 12.35 12.12
CA ALA A 640 -17.76 12.82 13.50
C ALA A 640 -16.42 12.96 14.25
N ALA A 641 -15.41 12.15 13.94
CA ALA A 641 -14.06 12.36 14.45
C ALA A 641 -13.41 13.62 13.86
N ALA A 642 -13.57 13.86 12.56
CA ALA A 642 -13.11 15.09 11.92
C ALA A 642 -13.79 16.34 12.52
N ASP A 643 -15.08 16.30 12.81
CA ASP A 643 -15.84 17.39 13.46
C ASP A 643 -15.25 17.74 14.85
N ARG A 644 -14.88 16.71 15.64
CA ARG A 644 -14.22 16.92 16.95
C ARG A 644 -12.82 17.51 16.79
N GLN A 645 -12.04 17.03 15.80
CA GLN A 645 -10.70 17.57 15.52
C GLN A 645 -10.78 19.00 15.00
N TRP A 646 -11.75 19.31 14.14
CA TRP A 646 -12.04 20.70 13.75
C TRP A 646 -12.35 21.58 14.97
N THR A 647 -13.18 21.11 15.88
CA THR A 647 -13.47 21.83 17.13
C THR A 647 -12.19 22.13 17.93
N GLY A 648 -11.25 21.18 17.98
CA GLY A 648 -9.94 21.38 18.58
C GLY A 648 -9.08 22.40 17.84
N LEU A 649 -8.99 22.30 16.51
CA LEU A 649 -8.26 23.28 15.68
C LEU A 649 -8.85 24.69 15.83
N LYS A 650 -10.19 24.80 15.83
CA LYS A 650 -10.93 26.05 15.99
C LYS A 650 -10.66 26.70 17.36
N ALA A 651 -10.53 25.93 18.42
CA ALA A 651 -10.23 26.44 19.76
C ALA A 651 -8.86 27.16 19.86
N HIS A 652 -7.93 26.84 18.94
CA HIS A 652 -6.60 27.46 18.86
C HIS A 652 -6.50 28.50 17.73
N TRP A 653 -7.55 28.66 16.93
CA TRP A 653 -7.57 29.54 15.80
C TRP A 653 -7.87 30.99 16.22
N ASN A 654 -7.13 31.92 15.65
CA ASN A 654 -7.39 33.34 15.74
C ASN A 654 -7.67 33.91 14.34
N PRO A 655 -8.84 34.54 14.08
CA PRO A 655 -9.20 35.03 12.76
C PRO A 655 -8.18 35.97 12.11
N GLN A 656 -7.39 36.72 12.90
CA GLN A 656 -6.40 37.67 12.40
C GLN A 656 -4.98 37.09 12.36
N LYS A 657 -4.71 36.03 13.11
CA LYS A 657 -3.36 35.48 13.30
C LYS A 657 -3.20 34.03 12.88
N GLY A 658 -4.29 33.34 12.46
CA GLY A 658 -4.25 31.89 12.16
C GLY A 658 -3.99 31.06 13.43
N TRP A 659 -3.01 30.16 13.39
CA TRP A 659 -2.64 29.26 14.49
C TRP A 659 -1.21 29.48 15.01
N PRO A 660 -0.91 30.60 15.67
CA PRO A 660 0.45 30.88 16.14
C PRO A 660 0.81 29.99 17.34
N VAL A 661 1.91 29.25 17.22
CA VAL A 661 2.46 28.39 18.27
C VAL A 661 3.85 28.86 18.70
N MET A 662 4.33 28.38 19.86
CA MET A 662 5.73 28.47 20.24
C MET A 662 6.52 27.48 19.38
N LEU A 663 7.47 27.92 18.58
CA LEU A 663 8.24 27.08 17.71
C LEU A 663 9.11 26.08 18.51
N ALA A 664 9.14 24.81 18.07
CA ALA A 664 9.92 23.77 18.69
C ALA A 664 11.43 24.02 18.57
N TYR A 665 12.21 23.38 19.46
CA TYR A 665 13.64 23.26 19.29
C TYR A 665 13.95 22.60 17.93
N GLY A 666 14.87 23.17 17.17
CA GLY A 666 15.16 22.77 15.79
C GLY A 666 14.37 23.54 14.71
N HIS A 667 13.27 24.21 15.08
CA HIS A 667 12.54 25.14 14.22
C HIS A 667 12.75 26.60 14.63
N CYS A 668 13.33 26.83 15.80
CA CYS A 668 13.80 28.12 16.26
C CYS A 668 15.20 27.94 16.88
N SER A 669 16.18 28.71 16.40
CA SER A 669 17.56 28.65 16.88
C SER A 669 17.87 29.61 18.06
N ALA A 670 16.84 30.14 18.71
CA ALA A 670 17.02 30.96 19.89
C ALA A 670 17.75 30.18 21.01
N PRO A 671 18.72 30.78 21.71
CA PRO A 671 19.54 30.09 22.68
C PRO A 671 18.79 29.62 23.93
N GLY A 672 17.65 30.22 24.26
CA GLY A 672 16.83 29.88 25.41
C GLY A 672 15.39 29.53 25.04
N THR A 673 14.74 28.70 25.89
CA THR A 673 13.32 28.35 25.70
C THR A 673 12.39 29.58 25.79
N ALA A 674 12.74 30.53 26.62
CA ALA A 674 11.96 31.77 26.80
C ALA A 674 12.02 32.70 25.57
N ASP A 675 13.09 32.59 24.80
CA ASP A 675 13.35 33.46 23.62
C ASP A 675 12.85 32.89 22.33
N ARG A 676 12.21 31.71 22.36
CA ARG A 676 11.69 31.07 21.14
C ARG A 676 10.57 31.89 20.51
N CYS A 677 10.62 31.99 19.18
CA CYS A 677 9.61 32.68 18.40
C CYS A 677 8.21 32.04 18.53
N ARG A 678 7.22 32.92 18.58
CA ARG A 678 5.83 32.49 18.27
C ARG A 678 5.60 32.64 16.77
N GLY A 679 5.06 31.60 16.15
CA GLY A 679 4.81 31.58 14.72
C GLY A 679 4.41 30.21 14.23
N GLN A 680 4.80 29.86 12.99
CA GLN A 680 4.48 28.54 12.41
C GLN A 680 5.69 27.91 11.75
N ASN A 681 5.64 26.59 11.74
CA ASN A 681 6.36 25.79 10.78
C ASN A 681 5.48 25.69 9.51
N ALA A 682 5.96 26.28 8.42
CA ALA A 682 5.14 26.52 7.24
C ALA A 682 4.62 25.22 6.59
N TYR A 683 5.43 24.15 6.56
CA TYR A 683 4.99 22.88 5.94
C TYR A 683 3.96 22.14 6.80
N MET A 684 4.06 22.23 8.14
CA MET A 684 3.10 21.62 9.04
C MET A 684 1.75 22.31 8.98
N LEU A 685 1.76 23.66 8.87
CA LEU A 685 0.54 24.42 8.66
C LEU A 685 -0.05 24.11 7.29
N GLY A 686 0.76 24.09 6.22
CA GLY A 686 0.32 23.78 4.87
C GLY A 686 -0.42 22.46 4.77
N LEU A 687 0.09 21.40 5.40
CA LEU A 687 -0.56 20.11 5.51
C LEU A 687 -1.95 20.20 6.20
N THR A 688 -2.02 20.94 7.30
CA THR A 688 -3.27 21.11 8.05
C THR A 688 -4.31 21.89 7.25
N LEU A 689 -3.87 22.93 6.52
CA LEU A 689 -4.73 23.70 5.62
C LEU A 689 -5.27 22.85 4.46
N SER A 690 -4.45 21.95 3.89
CA SER A 690 -4.92 21.00 2.87
C SER A 690 -6.01 20.07 3.44
N GLY A 691 -5.88 19.66 4.69
CA GLY A 691 -6.97 18.95 5.41
C GLY A 691 -8.23 19.79 5.58
N LEU A 692 -8.10 21.07 5.91
CA LEU A 692 -9.25 22.00 6.01
C LEU A 692 -9.94 22.21 4.65
N ALA A 693 -9.19 22.28 3.55
CA ALA A 693 -9.75 22.37 2.20
C ALA A 693 -10.62 21.14 1.88
N ARG A 694 -10.15 19.93 2.18
CA ARG A 694 -10.89 18.69 2.00
C ARG A 694 -12.13 18.62 2.91
N TYR A 695 -11.98 19.00 4.17
CA TYR A 695 -13.09 19.03 5.12
C TYR A 695 -14.15 20.05 4.73
N HIS A 696 -13.76 21.25 4.25
CA HIS A 696 -14.72 22.22 3.74
C HIS A 696 -15.46 21.69 2.50
N ARG A 697 -14.78 20.97 1.61
CA ARG A 697 -15.43 20.39 0.42
C ARG A 697 -16.57 19.41 0.81
N ILE A 698 -16.41 18.71 1.93
CA ILE A 698 -17.44 17.80 2.46
C ILE A 698 -18.56 18.54 3.19
N THR A 699 -18.21 19.46 4.07
CA THR A 699 -19.15 20.07 5.02
C THR A 699 -19.82 21.35 4.53
N GLN A 700 -19.18 22.04 3.57
CA GLN A 700 -19.58 23.37 3.10
C GLN A 700 -19.74 24.41 4.23
N ASN A 701 -19.05 24.19 5.36
CA ASN A 701 -19.12 25.06 6.52
C ASN A 701 -18.32 26.37 6.27
N PRO A 702 -18.99 27.54 6.24
CA PRO A 702 -18.31 28.80 5.92
C PRO A 702 -17.23 29.21 6.92
N GLU A 703 -17.34 28.78 8.16
CA GLU A 703 -16.32 29.05 9.19
C GLU A 703 -15.03 28.29 8.91
N VAL A 704 -15.11 27.07 8.35
CA VAL A 704 -13.94 26.30 7.89
C VAL A 704 -13.25 27.02 6.73
N LEU A 705 -14.01 27.57 5.80
CA LEU A 705 -13.44 28.38 4.71
C LEU A 705 -12.75 29.65 5.22
N GLN A 706 -13.36 30.34 6.17
CA GLN A 706 -12.77 31.53 6.79
C GLN A 706 -11.44 31.16 7.50
N ALA A 707 -11.41 30.05 8.22
CA ALA A 707 -10.21 29.57 8.88
C ALA A 707 -9.12 29.15 7.88
N LEU A 708 -9.49 28.49 6.79
CA LEU A 708 -8.58 28.14 5.70
C LEU A 708 -7.94 29.40 5.09
N SER A 709 -8.74 30.40 4.70
CA SER A 709 -8.24 31.67 4.15
C SER A 709 -7.31 32.39 5.14
N SER A 710 -7.71 32.48 6.42
CA SER A 710 -6.89 33.08 7.49
C SER A 710 -5.55 32.35 7.69
N GLY A 711 -5.54 31.03 7.59
CA GLY A 711 -4.31 30.24 7.67
C GLY A 711 -3.38 30.44 6.47
N ILE A 712 -3.94 30.57 5.25
CA ILE A 712 -3.17 30.92 4.05
C ILE A 712 -2.58 32.34 4.20
N GLU A 713 -3.39 33.30 4.64
CA GLU A 713 -2.92 34.67 4.93
C GLU A 713 -1.78 34.67 5.98
N GLN A 714 -1.86 33.80 6.99
CA GLN A 714 -0.77 33.64 7.96
C GLN A 714 0.51 33.13 7.30
N LEU A 715 0.42 32.09 6.46
CA LEU A 715 1.59 31.61 5.70
C LEU A 715 2.20 32.68 4.84
N VAL A 716 1.38 33.43 4.13
CA VAL A 716 1.84 34.52 3.26
C VAL A 716 2.50 35.62 4.09
N ARG A 717 1.85 36.10 5.13
CA ARG A 717 2.37 37.19 5.97
C ARG A 717 3.67 36.83 6.69
N GLU A 718 3.81 35.61 7.18
CA GLU A 718 4.89 35.21 8.07
C GLU A 718 6.04 34.50 7.35
N CYS A 719 5.76 33.82 6.25
CA CYS A 719 6.73 32.93 5.62
C CYS A 719 7.00 33.24 4.14
N TRP A 720 6.18 34.04 3.45
CA TRP A 720 6.43 34.39 2.05
C TRP A 720 7.61 35.33 1.89
N SER A 721 8.40 35.13 0.86
CA SER A 721 9.46 36.04 0.43
C SER A 721 9.22 36.48 -1.01
N GLU A 722 8.88 37.76 -1.20
CA GLU A 722 8.72 38.35 -2.55
C GLU A 722 10.05 38.34 -3.33
N GLU A 723 11.19 38.55 -2.64
CA GLU A 723 12.52 38.52 -3.24
C GLU A 723 12.87 37.14 -3.82
N HIS A 724 12.56 36.06 -3.07
CA HIS A 724 12.91 34.69 -3.43
C HIS A 724 11.79 33.94 -4.15
N GLN A 725 10.60 34.51 -4.23
CA GLN A 725 9.39 33.85 -4.76
C GLN A 725 9.19 32.44 -4.17
N SER A 726 9.35 32.33 -2.86
CA SER A 726 9.31 31.07 -2.11
C SER A 726 8.95 31.32 -0.66
N PHE A 727 8.56 30.26 0.05
CA PHE A 727 8.29 30.30 1.48
C PHE A 727 9.52 29.93 2.32
N TYR A 728 9.74 30.63 3.44
CA TYR A 728 10.60 30.16 4.49
C TYR A 728 10.02 28.90 5.14
N LEU A 729 10.88 28.00 5.60
CA LEU A 729 10.45 26.75 6.26
C LEU A 729 9.71 27.03 7.58
N THR A 730 10.12 28.10 8.28
CA THR A 730 9.49 28.56 9.53
C THR A 730 9.36 30.07 9.53
N SER A 731 8.46 30.59 10.36
CA SER A 731 8.34 32.04 10.60
C SER A 731 9.39 32.57 11.60
N CYS A 732 10.36 31.74 12.00
CA CYS A 732 11.38 32.08 12.99
C CYS A 732 12.36 33.16 12.48
N THR A 733 12.46 34.27 13.18
CA THR A 733 13.40 35.36 12.85
C THR A 733 14.86 34.99 13.12
N HIS A 734 15.14 34.06 14.05
CA HIS A 734 16.51 33.61 14.36
C HIS A 734 17.07 32.66 13.27
N THR A 735 16.22 32.09 12.42
CA THR A 735 16.61 31.19 11.32
C THR A 735 16.54 31.85 9.95
N ARG A 736 16.05 33.10 9.85
CA ARG A 736 15.84 33.80 8.58
C ARG A 736 17.11 34.28 7.87
N ASP A 737 18.26 34.24 8.54
CA ASP A 737 19.56 34.55 7.94
C ASP A 737 20.00 33.57 6.84
N ASN A 738 19.34 32.41 6.74
CA ASN A 738 19.48 31.50 5.62
C ASN A 738 18.41 31.80 4.58
N PRO A 739 18.78 31.96 3.31
CA PRO A 739 17.78 32.14 2.26
C PRO A 739 16.77 30.99 2.29
N PRO A 740 15.49 31.25 1.96
CA PRO A 740 14.48 30.20 1.95
C PRO A 740 14.92 29.10 0.97
N PRO A 741 14.86 27.85 1.36
CA PRO A 741 15.17 26.79 0.41
C PRO A 741 14.15 26.83 -0.74
N ALA A 742 14.62 26.97 -1.97
CA ALA A 742 13.77 27.00 -3.14
C ALA A 742 12.91 25.72 -3.30
N LEU A 743 13.42 24.58 -2.80
CA LEU A 743 12.66 23.33 -2.60
C LEU A 743 11.98 23.41 -1.22
N CYS A 744 10.93 24.18 -1.12
CA CYS A 744 10.22 24.33 0.16
C CYS A 744 9.04 23.36 0.24
N SER A 745 9.09 22.47 1.21
CA SER A 745 7.99 21.56 1.55
C SER A 745 6.68 22.29 1.90
N ALA A 746 6.76 23.54 2.34
CA ALA A 746 5.58 24.36 2.59
C ALA A 746 4.74 24.58 1.31
N THR A 747 5.38 24.89 0.18
CA THR A 747 4.69 25.03 -1.12
C THR A 747 4.00 23.71 -1.51
N ALA A 748 4.71 22.60 -1.36
CA ALA A 748 4.17 21.29 -1.74
C ALA A 748 2.97 20.86 -0.86
N LEU A 749 3.09 21.01 0.46
CA LEU A 749 2.07 20.53 1.39
C LEU A 749 0.85 21.48 1.50
N ALA A 750 0.99 22.74 1.13
CA ALA A 750 -0.11 23.70 1.05
C ALA A 750 -0.77 23.76 -0.35
N ALA A 751 -0.30 22.99 -1.32
CA ALA A 751 -0.71 23.11 -2.71
C ALA A 751 -2.22 22.93 -2.93
N GLU A 752 -2.82 21.92 -2.30
CA GLU A 752 -4.28 21.70 -2.38
C GLU A 752 -5.06 22.85 -1.71
N ALA A 753 -4.56 23.33 -0.57
CA ALA A 753 -5.18 24.44 0.16
C ALA A 753 -5.26 25.72 -0.69
N PHE A 754 -4.12 26.15 -1.25
CA PHE A 754 -4.05 27.34 -2.12
C PHE A 754 -4.92 27.18 -3.36
N ALA A 755 -4.86 26.01 -4.01
CA ALA A 755 -5.66 25.77 -5.20
C ALA A 755 -7.16 25.84 -4.92
N TYR A 756 -7.60 25.12 -3.89
CA TYR A 756 -9.01 25.06 -3.51
C TYR A 756 -9.54 26.43 -3.10
N GLU A 757 -8.86 27.10 -2.17
CA GLU A 757 -9.30 28.41 -1.63
C GLU A 757 -9.32 29.48 -2.72
N SER A 758 -8.23 29.65 -3.48
CA SER A 758 -8.14 30.71 -4.48
C SER A 758 -9.12 30.53 -5.65
N LEU A 759 -9.42 29.28 -6.04
CA LEU A 759 -10.43 29.02 -7.06
C LEU A 759 -11.86 29.24 -6.54
N LEU A 760 -12.12 28.91 -5.28
CA LEU A 760 -13.44 29.06 -4.68
C LEU A 760 -13.77 30.53 -4.36
N THR A 761 -12.82 31.26 -3.79
CA THR A 761 -12.98 32.67 -3.35
C THR A 761 -12.68 33.69 -4.46
N GLY A 762 -11.99 33.27 -5.52
CA GLY A 762 -11.49 34.18 -6.55
C GLY A 762 -10.27 35.01 -6.10
N ASN A 763 -9.57 34.60 -5.00
CA ASN A 763 -8.43 35.36 -4.47
C ASN A 763 -7.23 35.29 -5.44
N ALA A 764 -7.10 36.35 -6.26
CA ALA A 764 -6.04 36.46 -7.27
C ALA A 764 -4.63 36.51 -6.65
N GLU A 765 -4.47 37.12 -5.48
CA GLU A 765 -3.18 37.28 -4.84
C GLU A 765 -2.68 35.94 -4.27
N HIS A 766 -3.51 35.16 -3.61
CA HIS A 766 -3.15 33.82 -3.16
C HIS A 766 -2.76 32.93 -4.32
N ARG A 767 -3.50 33.04 -5.43
CA ARG A 767 -3.19 32.29 -6.65
C ARG A 767 -1.85 32.71 -7.27
N ARG A 768 -1.56 34.01 -7.34
CA ARG A 768 -0.29 34.58 -7.85
C ARG A 768 0.89 34.06 -7.02
N ILE A 769 0.79 34.15 -5.68
CA ILE A 769 1.83 33.71 -4.76
C ILE A 769 2.05 32.18 -4.90
N PHE A 770 0.99 31.42 -4.95
CA PHE A 770 1.09 29.98 -5.14
C PHE A 770 1.77 29.61 -6.47
N ALA A 771 1.38 30.26 -7.57
CA ALA A 771 1.97 30.01 -8.88
C ALA A 771 3.47 30.32 -8.90
N ALA A 772 3.89 31.46 -8.32
CA ALA A 772 5.27 31.85 -8.20
C ALA A 772 6.10 30.87 -7.34
N ALA A 773 5.58 30.50 -6.16
CA ALA A 773 6.23 29.53 -5.29
C ALA A 773 6.34 28.14 -5.93
N PHE A 774 5.31 27.70 -6.63
CA PHE A 774 5.29 26.43 -7.32
C PHE A 774 6.30 26.38 -8.46
N GLN A 775 6.38 27.45 -9.28
CA GLN A 775 7.36 27.55 -10.34
C GLN A 775 8.80 27.53 -9.80
N THR A 776 9.07 28.28 -8.73
CA THR A 776 10.37 28.30 -8.05
C THR A 776 10.75 26.93 -7.52
N MET A 777 9.80 26.21 -6.90
CA MET A 777 10.00 24.85 -6.39
C MET A 777 10.36 23.88 -7.52
N VAL A 778 9.64 23.91 -8.64
CA VAL A 778 9.90 23.03 -9.80
C VAL A 778 11.27 23.31 -10.41
N ASP A 779 11.63 24.58 -10.58
CA ASP A 779 12.89 25.00 -11.16
C ASP A 779 14.09 24.62 -10.29
N ALA A 780 13.96 24.80 -8.99
CA ALA A 780 14.98 24.37 -8.02
C ALA A 780 15.10 22.84 -7.96
N GLY A 781 13.97 22.15 -8.03
CA GLY A 781 13.92 20.71 -8.07
C GLY A 781 14.63 20.10 -9.26
N LEU A 782 14.39 20.60 -10.45
CA LEU A 782 15.09 20.20 -11.67
C LEU A 782 16.62 20.45 -11.57
N LYS A 783 17.02 21.62 -11.06
CA LYS A 783 18.44 21.93 -10.84
C LYS A 783 19.08 20.99 -9.82
N SER A 784 18.39 20.70 -8.73
CA SER A 784 18.87 19.81 -7.66
C SER A 784 19.08 18.38 -8.15
N VAL A 785 18.11 17.83 -8.90
CA VAL A 785 18.25 16.52 -9.54
C VAL A 785 19.42 16.47 -10.50
N ALA A 786 19.58 17.51 -11.36
CA ALA A 786 20.67 17.59 -12.32
C ALA A 786 22.07 17.64 -11.66
N ARG A 787 22.18 18.17 -10.44
CA ARG A 787 23.44 18.19 -9.68
C ARG A 787 23.66 16.91 -8.85
N GLY A 788 22.67 16.02 -8.75
CA GLY A 788 22.72 14.85 -7.89
C GLY A 788 22.51 15.11 -6.40
N ASP A 789 22.08 16.31 -6.01
CA ASP A 789 21.89 16.71 -4.61
C ASP A 789 20.79 15.88 -3.91
N GLN A 790 19.95 15.18 -4.66
CA GLN A 790 18.83 14.39 -4.16
C GLN A 790 19.18 12.92 -3.91
N HIS A 791 20.38 12.45 -4.29
CA HIS A 791 20.78 11.07 -4.05
C HIS A 791 20.73 10.72 -2.57
N GLY A 792 20.15 9.56 -2.27
CA GLY A 792 19.96 9.05 -0.89
C GLY A 792 18.94 9.82 -0.05
N GLN A 793 18.20 10.75 -0.66
CA GLN A 793 17.14 11.52 -0.01
C GLN A 793 15.80 11.43 -0.79
N THR A 794 15.73 10.58 -1.80
CA THR A 794 14.57 10.50 -2.70
C THR A 794 13.29 10.01 -2.04
N GLY A 795 13.38 9.41 -0.85
CA GLY A 795 12.20 9.08 -0.04
C GLY A 795 11.37 10.31 0.33
N TYR A 796 12.01 11.44 0.57
CA TYR A 796 11.30 12.72 0.78
C TYR A 796 10.61 13.27 -0.47
N ALA A 797 10.81 12.64 -1.65
CA ALA A 797 10.02 12.96 -2.83
C ALA A 797 8.51 12.84 -2.59
N SER A 798 8.07 11.92 -1.72
CA SER A 798 6.67 11.79 -1.33
C SER A 798 6.11 13.09 -0.77
N MET A 799 6.87 13.85 0.01
CA MET A 799 6.46 15.17 0.49
C MET A 799 6.13 16.14 -0.64
N MET A 800 6.86 16.04 -1.77
CA MET A 800 6.65 16.90 -2.93
C MET A 800 5.49 16.43 -3.82
N PHE A 801 5.01 15.20 -3.67
CA PHE A 801 4.01 14.61 -4.55
C PHE A 801 2.62 14.51 -3.92
N HIS A 802 2.51 14.61 -2.62
CA HIS A 802 1.26 14.31 -1.91
C HIS A 802 0.12 15.25 -2.32
N PHE A 803 0.30 16.57 -2.23
CA PHE A 803 -0.74 17.57 -2.52
C PHE A 803 -0.51 18.36 -3.82
N THR A 804 0.68 18.31 -4.41
CA THR A 804 1.00 19.08 -5.60
C THR A 804 0.14 18.74 -6.83
N PRO A 805 -0.29 17.49 -7.07
CA PRO A 805 -1.19 17.18 -8.19
C PRO A 805 -2.50 17.97 -8.13
N TYR A 806 -3.06 18.16 -6.94
CA TYR A 806 -4.28 18.96 -6.73
C TYR A 806 -4.04 20.45 -6.97
N GLY A 807 -2.83 20.94 -6.63
CA GLY A 807 -2.39 22.31 -6.88
C GLY A 807 -2.39 22.72 -8.36
N LEU A 808 -2.16 21.74 -9.26
CA LEU A 808 -2.12 22.00 -10.71
C LEU A 808 -3.41 22.58 -11.28
N ARG A 809 -4.55 22.38 -10.62
CA ARG A 809 -5.83 22.96 -11.07
C ARG A 809 -5.81 24.49 -11.03
N ALA A 810 -5.26 25.09 -9.98
CA ALA A 810 -5.14 26.55 -9.91
C ALA A 810 -4.22 27.11 -11.01
N LEU A 811 -3.16 26.37 -11.34
CA LEU A 811 -2.23 26.76 -12.40
C LEU A 811 -2.81 26.60 -13.81
N ALA A 812 -3.74 25.66 -14.00
CA ALA A 812 -4.41 25.41 -15.28
C ALA A 812 -5.62 26.30 -15.53
N ALA A 813 -6.19 26.90 -14.48
CA ALA A 813 -7.37 27.74 -14.61
C ALA A 813 -7.02 29.08 -15.32
N PRO A 814 -7.90 29.64 -16.15
CA PRO A 814 -7.68 30.95 -16.76
C PRO A 814 -7.51 32.04 -15.69
N GLU A 815 -6.72 33.05 -15.98
CA GLU A 815 -6.58 34.20 -15.07
C GLU A 815 -7.96 34.77 -14.75
N PRO A 816 -8.21 35.18 -13.50
CA PRO A 816 -9.43 35.90 -13.18
C PRO A 816 -9.53 37.12 -14.11
N ARG A 817 -10.65 37.24 -14.82
CA ARG A 817 -10.87 38.47 -15.57
C ARG A 817 -10.87 39.60 -14.54
N THR A 818 -9.87 40.48 -14.61
CA THR A 818 -9.90 41.73 -13.88
C THR A 818 -11.20 42.42 -14.29
N ALA A 819 -12.07 42.65 -13.33
CA ALA A 819 -13.25 43.44 -13.59
C ALA A 819 -12.78 44.82 -14.15
N PRO A 820 -13.39 45.35 -15.22
CA PRO A 820 -12.98 46.61 -15.83
C PRO A 820 -13.10 47.76 -14.87
#